data_b9aa315327bb1acfac05e4bbc0226e3e
#
_entry.id   b9aa315327bb1acfac05e4bbc0226e3e
#
_cell.length_a   1.000
_cell.length_b   1.000
_cell.length_c   1.000
_cell.angle_alpha   90.00
_cell.angle_beta   90.00
_cell.angle_gamma   90.00
#
_symmetry.space_group_name_H-M   'P 1'
#
loop_
_entity.id
_entity.type
_entity.pdbx_description
1 polymer ?
#
loop_
_entity_poly.entity_id
_entity_poly.type
_entity_poly.pdbx_seq_one_letter_code
_entity_poly.pdbx_strand_id
1 'polypeptide(L)'
;MTSRGLRGVGAPDYNAPMRTVALLALTFAVVVPQSARADEGLWPFDMVPKDAIAKAHNVTLTDAWLDHLRLSTVRISVGGTGSFVSPTGLILTNHHVASDCISKIASSAHNYMDEGFYAARDGGEAKCPDMAVDVLVATEDVTTTVIAAKQPSMTDADANVAMKAKMGELEKACTEKNAAAMRSDGVSARCEVVTLYAGGKYHLYTYRRYTDIRLVFAPESAIAFFGGDPDNFTYPRFDLDMALFRAYSGQKPLVPEQYLKWSAEGPKDGAVTFVSGNPGTTRRLATVAQLEQIRDVSYSRALDSLKHERDLLKDLSTQGHEYEREARENIFDVENSIKALTGYLGGLRDPALMRIKKDDEASLQKAIDADATLKTQYGTTIADVAKVQAQVPKLYPSYGALERLGDSALLSAARHLVRMADETALPSTQRLREYRDANLDDIKLELFSAAPVYGAVEVVAIRAWMDRAQRDLHDQPDVLAKILGGKSSARAARDLVVGSRLFDVYARRKLFDGGKTAIAASDDPAIVLMRAIDEASRAARKKYEDAVEAPMRQLGEKVARATFAVRGTSRYPDATFTLRLSVGVAKGYTEGGKAIPYSTDFAGMYAHATGKDPFKLPRRWLDKKPALTLSTKLNFVSTDDIIGGNSGSPVVNAQGELVGLIFDGNISSLPNNFVYREVTERAVSVASDAMLEALRKVYDASALATELLGASVVTH
;
A
#
# COMPACT_ATOMS: atom_id res chain seq x y z
N MET A 1 54.76 42.67 -13.54
CA MET A 1 55.19 43.70 -14.56
C MET A 1 53.92 44.37 -15.06
N THR A 2 53.83 45.67 -14.75
CA THR A 2 53.21 46.81 -15.44
C THR A 2 51.71 46.69 -15.78
N SER A 3 50.79 47.35 -15.02
CA SER A 3 50.45 48.74 -14.81
C SER A 3 50.10 49.55 -16.10
N ARG A 4 48.87 50.06 -16.08
CA ARG A 4 48.36 51.38 -16.56
C ARG A 4 46.89 51.25 -16.84
N GLY A 5 45.91 51.94 -16.31
CA GLY A 5 45.94 53.33 -15.77
C GLY A 5 45.14 54.29 -16.65
N LEU A 6 44.15 54.96 -16.02
CA LEU A 6 43.61 56.30 -16.33
C LEU A 6 42.34 56.33 -17.25
N ARG A 7 41.30 56.97 -16.93
CA ARG A 7 40.76 58.30 -16.48
C ARG A 7 39.32 58.29 -17.05
N GLY A 8 38.20 58.60 -16.47
CA GLY A 8 37.86 59.80 -15.72
C GLY A 8 37.27 60.90 -16.62
N VAL A 9 35.88 60.97 -16.72
CA VAL A 9 35.19 62.22 -17.15
C VAL A 9 33.81 62.18 -16.49
N GLY A 10 33.42 62.93 -15.63
CA GLY A 10 32.79 64.22 -15.46
C GLY A 10 31.29 64.14 -15.51
N ALA A 11 30.60 64.32 -14.34
CA ALA A 11 29.19 64.58 -14.24
C ALA A 11 28.80 65.99 -14.68
N PRO A 12 27.55 66.23 -15.09
CA PRO A 12 26.98 67.56 -14.89
C PRO A 12 25.78 67.50 -13.94
N ASP A 13 25.81 68.45 -12.99
CA ASP A 13 24.68 68.88 -12.15
C ASP A 13 23.50 69.40 -12.97
N TYR A 14 22.29 69.00 -12.59
CA TYR A 14 21.09 69.79 -12.85
C TYR A 14 20.08 69.65 -11.67
N ASN A 15 20.04 70.75 -10.90
CA ASN A 15 18.95 71.04 -9.94
C ASN A 15 17.72 71.55 -10.70
N ALA A 16 16.60 70.87 -10.54
CA ALA A 16 15.23 71.40 -10.75
C ALA A 16 14.21 70.69 -9.84
N PRO A 17 13.22 71.37 -9.29
CA PRO A 17 12.39 70.89 -8.19
C PRO A 17 11.32 69.86 -8.66
N MET A 18 11.29 68.71 -8.01
CA MET A 18 10.25 67.68 -8.21
C MET A 18 8.95 68.06 -7.54
N ARG A 19 7.90 68.18 -8.32
CA ARG A 19 6.50 68.15 -7.88
C ARG A 19 6.15 66.72 -7.48
N THR A 20 5.79 66.52 -6.20
CA THR A 20 5.34 65.26 -5.65
C THR A 20 3.97 64.87 -6.22
N VAL A 21 3.96 63.89 -7.10
CA VAL A 21 2.72 63.20 -7.48
C VAL A 21 2.62 61.93 -6.64
N ALA A 22 1.73 61.90 -5.65
CA ALA A 22 1.41 60.72 -4.86
C ALA A 22 0.67 59.74 -5.75
N LEU A 23 1.33 58.68 -6.24
CA LEU A 23 0.66 57.52 -6.81
C LEU A 23 0.21 56.62 -5.67
N LEU A 24 -1.11 56.56 -5.42
CA LEU A 24 -1.73 55.52 -4.61
C LEU A 24 -1.62 54.20 -5.41
N ALA A 25 -0.67 53.35 -5.08
CA ALA A 25 -0.63 51.97 -5.55
C ALA A 25 -1.68 51.16 -4.74
N LEU A 26 -2.89 50.99 -5.29
CA LEU A 26 -3.81 49.95 -4.83
C LEU A 26 -3.18 48.58 -5.18
N THR A 27 -2.57 47.91 -4.22
CA THR A 27 -2.22 46.52 -4.32
C THR A 27 -3.50 45.70 -4.18
N PHE A 28 -4.12 45.35 -5.29
CA PHE A 28 -5.05 44.24 -5.36
C PHE A 28 -4.25 42.97 -5.08
N ALA A 29 -4.36 42.43 -3.87
CA ALA A 29 -3.99 41.05 -3.62
C ALA A 29 -4.94 40.18 -4.45
N VAL A 30 -4.49 39.76 -5.62
CA VAL A 30 -5.15 38.69 -6.37
C VAL A 30 -4.96 37.44 -5.52
N VAL A 31 -5.95 37.14 -4.70
CA VAL A 31 -6.13 35.78 -4.16
C VAL A 31 -6.44 34.91 -5.40
N VAL A 32 -5.42 34.35 -5.99
CA VAL A 32 -5.58 33.28 -6.98
C VAL A 32 -6.17 32.14 -6.19
N PRO A 33 -7.42 31.72 -6.42
CA PRO A 33 -7.90 30.49 -5.83
C PRO A 33 -6.94 29.41 -6.33
N GLN A 34 -6.32 28.65 -5.43
CA GLN A 34 -5.69 27.39 -5.81
C GLN A 34 -6.83 26.52 -6.35
N SER A 35 -7.05 26.59 -7.66
CA SER A 35 -7.85 25.60 -8.36
C SER A 35 -7.20 24.26 -8.01
N ALA A 36 -7.95 23.38 -7.39
CA ALA A 36 -7.55 21.99 -7.24
C ALA A 36 -7.05 21.54 -8.62
N ARG A 37 -5.80 21.11 -8.71
CA ARG A 37 -5.26 20.58 -9.97
C ARG A 37 -6.10 19.35 -10.26
N ALA A 38 -6.62 19.23 -11.46
CA ALA A 38 -7.57 18.16 -11.80
C ALA A 38 -6.94 16.77 -11.68
N ASP A 39 -5.61 16.70 -11.77
CA ASP A 39 -4.84 15.46 -11.68
C ASP A 39 -4.46 15.09 -10.23
N GLU A 40 -4.56 16.01 -9.27
CA GLU A 40 -4.31 15.72 -7.86
C GLU A 40 -5.51 15.03 -7.21
N GLY A 41 -5.32 13.84 -6.66
CA GLY A 41 -6.28 13.23 -5.75
C GLY A 41 -6.46 11.73 -5.91
N LEU A 42 -6.58 11.09 -4.74
CA LEU A 42 -6.95 9.69 -4.57
C LEU A 42 -8.41 9.66 -4.09
N TRP A 43 -9.35 9.77 -5.03
CA TRP A 43 -10.75 10.04 -4.76
C TRP A 43 -11.52 8.76 -4.40
N PRO A 44 -12.22 8.68 -3.25
CA PRO A 44 -13.25 7.67 -3.05
C PRO A 44 -14.28 7.73 -4.17
N PHE A 45 -14.81 6.58 -4.60
CA PHE A 45 -15.73 6.52 -5.76
C PHE A 45 -17.05 7.28 -5.56
N ASP A 46 -17.49 7.45 -4.32
CA ASP A 46 -18.65 8.24 -3.92
C ASP A 46 -18.33 9.75 -3.76
N MET A 47 -17.08 10.17 -3.96
CA MET A 47 -16.61 11.55 -3.79
C MET A 47 -15.86 12.09 -5.02
N VAL A 48 -15.94 11.41 -6.16
CA VAL A 48 -15.23 11.82 -7.40
C VAL A 48 -15.71 13.18 -7.88
N PRO A 49 -14.82 14.17 -8.12
CA PRO A 49 -15.19 15.52 -8.56
C PRO A 49 -15.45 15.57 -10.06
N LYS A 50 -16.57 14.96 -10.52
CA LYS A 50 -16.90 14.75 -11.94
C LYS A 50 -16.83 16.02 -12.77
N ASP A 51 -17.38 17.13 -12.26
CA ASP A 51 -17.41 18.42 -12.97
C ASP A 51 -16.00 19.02 -13.16
N ALA A 52 -15.13 18.88 -12.15
CA ALA A 52 -13.76 19.36 -12.24
C ALA A 52 -12.96 18.54 -13.28
N ILE A 53 -13.13 17.22 -13.27
CA ILE A 53 -12.51 16.30 -14.23
C ILE A 53 -13.03 16.59 -15.65
N ALA A 54 -14.36 16.74 -15.82
CA ALA A 54 -14.95 17.07 -17.11
C ALA A 54 -14.41 18.39 -17.69
N LYS A 55 -14.26 19.39 -16.85
CA LYS A 55 -13.71 20.70 -17.25
C LYS A 55 -12.23 20.64 -17.62
N ALA A 56 -11.43 19.85 -16.91
CA ALA A 56 -9.98 19.79 -17.13
C ALA A 56 -9.59 18.91 -18.31
N HIS A 57 -10.27 17.77 -18.47
CA HIS A 57 -9.90 16.73 -19.42
C HIS A 57 -10.91 16.51 -20.54
N ASN A 58 -12.00 17.26 -20.57
CA ASN A 58 -13.09 17.11 -21.54
C ASN A 58 -13.67 15.67 -21.60
N VAL A 59 -13.81 15.04 -20.43
CA VAL A 59 -14.34 13.68 -20.26
C VAL A 59 -15.51 13.70 -19.30
N THR A 60 -16.63 13.10 -19.68
CA THR A 60 -17.81 12.98 -18.82
C THR A 60 -17.83 11.63 -18.14
N LEU A 61 -17.71 11.61 -16.80
CA LEU A 61 -17.80 10.41 -15.97
C LEU A 61 -19.25 10.21 -15.51
N THR A 62 -19.92 9.18 -16.05
CA THR A 62 -21.27 8.79 -15.60
C THR A 62 -21.17 7.86 -14.37
N ASP A 63 -22.27 7.74 -13.61
CA ASP A 63 -22.34 6.79 -12.49
C ASP A 63 -22.13 5.35 -12.99
N ALA A 64 -22.70 4.99 -14.14
CA ALA A 64 -22.52 3.68 -14.76
C ALA A 64 -21.04 3.39 -15.12
N TRP A 65 -20.30 4.41 -15.58
CA TRP A 65 -18.87 4.29 -15.85
C TRP A 65 -18.06 4.07 -14.56
N LEU A 66 -18.38 4.82 -13.50
CA LEU A 66 -17.76 4.67 -12.19
C LEU A 66 -18.07 3.30 -11.57
N ASP A 67 -19.31 2.85 -11.64
CA ASP A 67 -19.73 1.53 -11.15
C ASP A 67 -19.07 0.40 -11.92
N HIS A 68 -18.97 0.53 -13.25
CA HIS A 68 -18.25 -0.44 -14.08
C HIS A 68 -16.80 -0.60 -13.61
N LEU A 69 -16.07 0.50 -13.42
CA LEU A 69 -14.69 0.48 -12.99
C LEU A 69 -14.54 -0.02 -11.54
N ARG A 70 -15.41 0.44 -10.64
CA ARG A 70 -15.44 0.02 -9.22
C ARG A 70 -15.67 -1.48 -9.07
N LEU A 71 -16.65 -2.04 -9.79
CA LEU A 71 -17.02 -3.46 -9.71
C LEU A 71 -16.04 -4.38 -10.47
N SER A 72 -15.23 -3.82 -11.38
CA SER A 72 -14.17 -4.55 -12.07
C SER A 72 -12.86 -4.58 -11.27
N THR A 73 -12.66 -3.66 -10.30
CA THR A 73 -11.41 -3.56 -9.53
C THR A 73 -11.49 -4.38 -8.24
N VAL A 74 -10.41 -5.10 -7.92
CA VAL A 74 -10.33 -5.93 -6.72
C VAL A 74 -9.17 -5.48 -5.82
N ARG A 75 -9.37 -5.55 -4.50
CA ARG A 75 -8.31 -5.46 -3.50
C ARG A 75 -7.78 -6.87 -3.23
N ILE A 76 -6.46 -7.05 -3.30
CA ILE A 76 -5.80 -8.34 -3.02
C ILE A 76 -5.37 -8.38 -1.55
N SER A 77 -5.65 -9.47 -0.84
CA SER A 77 -5.45 -9.57 0.62
C SER A 77 -3.99 -9.48 1.06
N VAL A 78 -3.05 -9.95 0.24
CA VAL A 78 -1.61 -9.88 0.51
C VAL A 78 -0.99 -8.50 0.21
N GLY A 79 -1.79 -7.56 -0.26
CA GLY A 79 -1.37 -6.21 -0.67
C GLY A 79 -1.51 -6.01 -2.16
N GLY A 80 -1.80 -4.76 -2.57
CA GLY A 80 -1.97 -4.42 -3.98
C GLY A 80 -3.41 -4.52 -4.49
N THR A 81 -3.53 -4.39 -5.79
CA THR A 81 -4.78 -4.27 -6.54
C THR A 81 -4.78 -5.24 -7.71
N GLY A 82 -5.93 -5.58 -8.22
CA GLY A 82 -6.12 -6.28 -9.49
C GLY A 82 -7.42 -5.84 -10.15
N SER A 83 -7.70 -6.38 -11.33
CA SER A 83 -8.96 -6.14 -12.02
C SER A 83 -9.45 -7.37 -12.77
N PHE A 84 -10.76 -7.61 -12.75
CA PHE A 84 -11.37 -8.57 -13.66
C PHE A 84 -11.20 -8.10 -15.10
N VAL A 85 -10.71 -8.99 -15.96
CA VAL A 85 -10.40 -8.69 -17.37
C VAL A 85 -11.00 -9.71 -18.36
N SER A 86 -11.84 -10.63 -17.85
CA SER A 86 -12.59 -11.56 -18.70
C SER A 86 -13.93 -11.94 -18.08
N PRO A 87 -14.89 -12.42 -18.92
CA PRO A 87 -16.18 -12.90 -18.42
C PRO A 87 -16.07 -14.19 -17.61
N THR A 88 -14.92 -14.84 -17.56
CA THR A 88 -14.66 -16.10 -16.87
C THR A 88 -13.74 -15.91 -15.66
N GLY A 89 -13.72 -14.69 -15.08
CA GLY A 89 -13.11 -14.42 -13.81
C GLY A 89 -11.58 -14.28 -13.80
N LEU A 90 -10.94 -14.04 -14.96
CA LEU A 90 -9.52 -13.67 -14.99
C LEU A 90 -9.31 -12.34 -14.26
N ILE A 91 -8.29 -12.30 -13.40
CA ILE A 91 -7.84 -11.12 -12.68
C ILE A 91 -6.42 -10.78 -13.10
N LEU A 92 -6.23 -9.60 -13.67
CA LEU A 92 -4.92 -9.05 -13.98
C LEU A 92 -4.36 -8.33 -12.75
N THR A 93 -3.09 -8.59 -12.44
CA THR A 93 -2.30 -7.89 -11.40
C THR A 93 -0.82 -7.92 -11.78
N ASN A 94 0.07 -7.41 -10.92
CA ASN A 94 1.50 -7.51 -11.14
C ASN A 94 2.06 -8.88 -10.76
N HIS A 95 3.22 -9.22 -11.33
CA HIS A 95 4.02 -10.35 -10.91
C HIS A 95 4.46 -10.21 -9.45
N HIS A 96 4.96 -9.04 -9.04
CA HIS A 96 5.39 -8.83 -7.66
C HIS A 96 4.23 -8.88 -6.65
N VAL A 97 2.98 -8.56 -7.02
CA VAL A 97 1.79 -8.79 -6.18
C VAL A 97 1.43 -10.28 -6.13
N ALA A 98 1.73 -11.02 -7.20
CA ALA A 98 1.51 -12.46 -7.28
C ALA A 98 2.64 -13.30 -6.68
N SER A 99 3.81 -12.71 -6.40
CA SER A 99 5.04 -13.39 -5.98
C SER A 99 4.86 -14.21 -4.72
N ASP A 100 4.06 -13.73 -3.77
CA ASP A 100 3.68 -14.49 -2.57
C ASP A 100 2.99 -15.84 -2.94
N CYS A 101 2.03 -15.82 -3.85
CA CYS A 101 1.42 -17.06 -4.36
C CYS A 101 2.43 -17.93 -5.12
N ILE A 102 3.20 -17.32 -6.04
CA ILE A 102 4.15 -18.05 -6.89
C ILE A 102 5.20 -18.75 -6.02
N SER A 103 5.74 -18.08 -5.01
CA SER A 103 6.73 -18.65 -4.08
C SER A 103 6.15 -19.77 -3.23
N LYS A 104 4.90 -19.63 -2.76
CA LYS A 104 4.21 -20.63 -1.93
C LYS A 104 3.85 -21.91 -2.67
N ILE A 105 3.64 -21.85 -4.00
CA ILE A 105 3.39 -23.02 -4.84
C ILE A 105 4.66 -23.59 -5.49
N ALA A 106 5.76 -22.83 -5.46
CA ALA A 106 7.05 -23.29 -5.98
C ALA A 106 7.68 -24.36 -5.07
N SER A 107 8.59 -25.15 -5.67
CA SER A 107 9.37 -26.16 -4.97
C SER A 107 10.80 -26.21 -5.55
N SER A 108 11.69 -27.00 -4.93
CA SER A 108 13.01 -27.28 -5.50
C SER A 108 12.98 -28.00 -6.85
N ALA A 109 11.87 -28.70 -7.17
CA ALA A 109 11.66 -29.36 -8.46
C ALA A 109 11.08 -28.42 -9.52
N HIS A 110 10.33 -27.41 -9.11
CA HIS A 110 9.68 -26.43 -9.98
C HIS A 110 9.76 -25.03 -9.35
N ASN A 111 10.78 -24.29 -9.77
CA ASN A 111 10.94 -22.91 -9.32
C ASN A 111 10.22 -21.95 -10.26
N TYR A 112 8.92 -21.75 -10.04
CA TYR A 112 8.08 -20.90 -10.90
C TYR A 112 8.50 -19.42 -10.90
N MET A 113 9.27 -18.96 -9.94
CA MET A 113 9.88 -17.63 -9.98
C MET A 113 10.90 -17.50 -11.12
N ASP A 114 11.68 -18.55 -11.37
CA ASP A 114 12.71 -18.58 -12.42
C ASP A 114 12.17 -19.10 -13.77
N GLU A 115 11.20 -20.02 -13.75
CA GLU A 115 10.69 -20.72 -14.93
C GLU A 115 9.48 -20.04 -15.55
N GLY A 116 8.78 -19.19 -14.78
CA GLY A 116 7.44 -18.71 -15.07
C GLY A 116 6.39 -19.82 -14.87
N PHE A 117 5.13 -19.45 -14.96
CA PHE A 117 3.98 -20.35 -14.83
C PHE A 117 2.96 -20.09 -15.94
N TYR A 118 2.44 -21.14 -16.57
CA TYR A 118 1.31 -21.06 -17.47
C TYR A 118 0.45 -22.32 -17.39
N ALA A 119 -0.79 -22.16 -16.98
CA ALA A 119 -1.82 -23.22 -16.99
C ALA A 119 -2.41 -23.33 -18.39
N ALA A 120 -1.73 -24.06 -19.29
CA ALA A 120 -2.14 -24.18 -20.70
C ALA A 120 -3.39 -25.05 -20.93
N ARG A 121 -3.88 -25.75 -19.91
CA ARG A 121 -5.04 -26.66 -19.97
C ARG A 121 -5.98 -26.43 -18.81
N ASP A 122 -7.27 -26.70 -19.02
CA ASP A 122 -8.26 -26.74 -17.96
C ASP A 122 -7.80 -27.63 -16.80
N GLY A 123 -7.92 -27.14 -15.56
CA GLY A 123 -7.47 -27.84 -14.36
C GLY A 123 -5.97 -27.73 -14.04
N GLY A 124 -5.17 -27.06 -14.89
CA GLY A 124 -3.76 -26.78 -14.61
C GLY A 124 -3.51 -25.55 -13.73
N GLU A 125 -4.55 -24.79 -13.40
CA GLU A 125 -4.45 -23.60 -12.56
C GLU A 125 -4.13 -23.95 -11.10
N ALA A 126 -3.12 -23.29 -10.52
CA ALA A 126 -2.62 -23.59 -9.21
C ALA A 126 -3.29 -22.71 -8.15
N LYS A 127 -3.94 -23.35 -7.13
CA LYS A 127 -4.58 -22.60 -6.05
C LYS A 127 -3.54 -21.88 -5.20
N CYS A 128 -3.74 -20.56 -5.02
CA CYS A 128 -2.95 -19.73 -4.14
C CYS A 128 -3.33 -20.00 -2.66
N PRO A 129 -2.40 -20.44 -1.82
CA PRO A 129 -2.67 -20.55 -0.39
C PRO A 129 -2.99 -19.19 0.20
N ASP A 130 -3.93 -19.12 1.16
CA ASP A 130 -4.28 -17.95 1.98
C ASP A 130 -4.57 -16.62 1.23
N MET A 131 -4.75 -16.65 -0.09
CA MET A 131 -5.11 -15.48 -0.89
C MET A 131 -6.62 -15.28 -0.98
N ALA A 132 -7.05 -14.02 -0.82
CA ALA A 132 -8.42 -13.60 -1.07
C ALA A 132 -8.44 -12.29 -1.87
N VAL A 133 -9.54 -12.06 -2.59
CA VAL A 133 -9.79 -10.77 -3.26
C VAL A 133 -11.14 -10.21 -2.86
N ASP A 134 -11.20 -8.89 -2.67
CA ASP A 134 -12.38 -8.14 -2.25
C ASP A 134 -12.83 -7.17 -3.35
N VAL A 135 -14.10 -7.25 -3.77
CA VAL A 135 -14.76 -6.27 -4.65
C VAL A 135 -15.59 -5.33 -3.82
N LEU A 136 -15.39 -4.03 -3.93
CA LEU A 136 -16.22 -3.01 -3.25
C LEU A 136 -17.59 -2.91 -3.94
N VAL A 137 -18.65 -3.35 -3.26
CA VAL A 137 -20.01 -3.37 -3.83
C VAL A 137 -20.88 -2.21 -3.36
N ALA A 138 -20.64 -1.66 -2.16
CA ALA A 138 -21.38 -0.51 -1.66
C ALA A 138 -20.58 0.30 -0.64
N THR A 139 -20.94 1.59 -0.52
CA THR A 139 -20.44 2.51 0.52
C THR A 139 -21.61 3.26 1.17
N GLU A 140 -21.51 3.51 2.48
CA GLU A 140 -22.53 4.24 3.26
C GLU A 140 -21.84 5.18 4.24
N ASP A 141 -22.27 6.45 4.30
CA ASP A 141 -21.77 7.41 5.32
C ASP A 141 -22.43 7.10 6.68
N VAL A 142 -21.66 6.59 7.62
CA VAL A 142 -22.08 6.25 8.99
C VAL A 142 -21.49 7.21 10.03
N THR A 143 -21.01 8.37 9.60
CA THR A 143 -20.31 9.35 10.43
C THR A 143 -21.12 9.74 11.66
N THR A 144 -22.38 10.13 11.46
CA THR A 144 -23.27 10.55 12.57
C THR A 144 -23.45 9.43 13.59
N THR A 145 -23.65 8.19 13.13
CA THR A 145 -23.85 7.01 13.99
C THR A 145 -22.61 6.69 14.82
N VAL A 146 -21.41 6.75 14.21
CA VAL A 146 -20.15 6.48 14.92
C VAL A 146 -19.84 7.58 15.94
N ILE A 147 -20.00 8.86 15.55
CA ILE A 147 -19.72 10.01 16.44
C ILE A 147 -20.70 10.06 17.62
N ALA A 148 -21.97 9.73 17.41
CA ALA A 148 -22.98 9.70 18.47
C ALA A 148 -22.69 8.66 19.58
N ALA A 149 -21.78 7.71 19.36
CA ALA A 149 -21.37 6.75 20.38
C ALA A 149 -20.56 7.40 21.52
N LYS A 150 -19.92 8.55 21.28
CA LYS A 150 -19.22 9.29 22.32
C LYS A 150 -20.17 10.18 23.11
N GLN A 151 -20.03 10.20 24.44
CA GLN A 151 -20.80 11.06 25.33
C GLN A 151 -19.91 12.22 25.82
N PRO A 152 -20.48 13.41 26.11
CA PRO A 152 -19.70 14.57 26.55
C PRO A 152 -18.85 14.38 27.81
N SER A 153 -19.24 13.44 28.69
CA SER A 153 -18.56 13.13 29.94
C SER A 153 -17.45 12.10 29.82
N MET A 154 -17.25 11.49 28.63
CA MET A 154 -16.24 10.47 28.43
C MET A 154 -14.84 11.07 28.32
N THR A 155 -13.85 10.37 28.88
CA THR A 155 -12.45 10.62 28.53
C THR A 155 -12.17 10.27 27.08
N ASP A 156 -11.06 10.73 26.51
CA ASP A 156 -10.66 10.38 25.14
C ASP A 156 -10.50 8.85 24.97
N ALA A 157 -9.99 8.17 25.99
CA ALA A 157 -9.86 6.72 26.02
C ALA A 157 -11.24 6.03 25.99
N ASP A 158 -12.19 6.46 26.83
CA ASP A 158 -13.55 5.88 26.86
C ASP A 158 -14.29 6.17 25.56
N ALA A 159 -14.19 7.38 25.04
CA ALA A 159 -14.77 7.76 23.74
C ALA A 159 -14.22 6.90 22.59
N ASN A 160 -12.89 6.64 22.59
CA ASN A 160 -12.26 5.77 21.62
C ASN A 160 -12.78 4.33 21.70
N VAL A 161 -12.95 3.80 22.92
CA VAL A 161 -13.53 2.46 23.13
C VAL A 161 -14.97 2.40 22.64
N ALA A 162 -15.81 3.39 23.00
CA ALA A 162 -17.21 3.44 22.57
C ALA A 162 -17.36 3.53 21.03
N MET A 163 -16.55 4.38 20.38
CA MET A 163 -16.55 4.51 18.93
C MET A 163 -16.05 3.22 18.25
N LYS A 164 -14.98 2.61 18.75
CA LYS A 164 -14.48 1.31 18.24
C LYS A 164 -15.55 0.21 18.38
N ALA A 165 -16.29 0.18 19.48
CA ALA A 165 -17.39 -0.78 19.69
C ALA A 165 -18.52 -0.54 18.68
N LYS A 166 -18.94 0.71 18.47
CA LYS A 166 -19.99 1.07 17.49
C LYS A 166 -19.60 0.69 16.06
N MET A 167 -18.34 0.94 15.66
CA MET A 167 -17.84 0.49 14.36
C MET A 167 -17.95 -1.03 14.22
N GLY A 168 -17.52 -1.80 15.25
CA GLY A 168 -17.66 -3.26 15.22
C GLY A 168 -19.11 -3.77 15.16
N GLU A 169 -20.06 -3.08 15.79
CA GLU A 169 -21.50 -3.38 15.65
C GLU A 169 -21.98 -3.19 14.21
N LEU A 170 -21.59 -2.06 13.58
CA LEU A 170 -21.97 -1.75 12.19
C LEU A 170 -21.36 -2.76 11.21
N GLU A 171 -20.08 -3.10 11.38
CA GLU A 171 -19.38 -4.11 10.57
C GLU A 171 -20.07 -5.47 10.66
N LYS A 172 -20.40 -5.91 11.88
CA LYS A 172 -21.09 -7.18 12.12
C LYS A 172 -22.49 -7.19 11.51
N ALA A 173 -23.31 -6.18 11.81
CA ALA A 173 -24.69 -6.10 11.31
C ALA A 173 -24.72 -6.06 9.76
N CYS A 174 -23.79 -5.34 9.15
CA CYS A 174 -23.64 -5.30 7.69
C CYS A 174 -23.24 -6.66 7.12
N THR A 175 -22.26 -7.33 7.71
CA THR A 175 -21.81 -8.66 7.26
C THR A 175 -22.95 -9.68 7.36
N GLU A 176 -23.66 -9.72 8.48
CA GLU A 176 -24.81 -10.62 8.69
C GLU A 176 -25.95 -10.35 7.71
N LYS A 177 -26.28 -9.05 7.48
CA LYS A 177 -27.31 -8.65 6.52
C LYS A 177 -27.01 -9.14 5.10
N ASN A 178 -25.75 -9.08 4.69
CA ASN A 178 -25.32 -9.43 3.33
C ASN A 178 -24.93 -10.91 3.18
N ALA A 179 -24.75 -11.63 4.29
CA ALA A 179 -24.26 -13.01 4.28
C ALA A 179 -25.11 -13.95 3.41
N ALA A 180 -26.45 -13.87 3.49
CA ALA A 180 -27.33 -14.75 2.74
C ALA A 180 -27.28 -14.51 1.22
N ALA A 181 -27.16 -13.25 0.80
CA ALA A 181 -27.12 -12.86 -0.62
C ALA A 181 -25.75 -13.10 -1.27
N MET A 182 -24.66 -13.13 -0.48
CA MET A 182 -23.30 -13.24 -0.97
C MET A 182 -22.63 -14.58 -0.65
N ARG A 183 -23.35 -15.52 0.00
CA ARG A 183 -22.77 -16.81 0.43
C ARG A 183 -22.89 -17.87 -0.64
N SER A 184 -21.75 -18.26 -1.18
CA SER A 184 -21.57 -19.49 -1.95
C SER A 184 -20.21 -20.08 -1.59
N ASP A 185 -19.89 -21.27 -2.09
CA ASP A 185 -18.58 -21.88 -1.85
C ASP A 185 -17.46 -20.95 -2.37
N GLY A 186 -16.57 -20.52 -1.47
CA GLY A 186 -15.50 -19.57 -1.75
C GLY A 186 -15.93 -18.10 -1.86
N VAL A 187 -17.20 -17.75 -1.56
CA VAL A 187 -17.70 -16.36 -1.62
C VAL A 187 -18.35 -15.96 -0.31
N SER A 188 -18.04 -14.78 0.20
CA SER A 188 -18.61 -14.24 1.43
C SER A 188 -18.79 -12.71 1.38
N ALA A 189 -19.62 -12.19 2.29
CA ALA A 189 -19.68 -10.75 2.55
C ALA A 189 -18.64 -10.35 3.59
N ARG A 190 -18.02 -9.20 3.40
CA ARG A 190 -17.15 -8.53 4.38
C ARG A 190 -17.53 -7.07 4.48
N CYS A 191 -17.67 -6.57 5.70
CA CYS A 191 -17.93 -5.14 5.92
C CYS A 191 -16.84 -4.53 6.80
N GLU A 192 -16.47 -3.28 6.49
CA GLU A 192 -15.41 -2.55 7.18
C GLU A 192 -15.80 -1.08 7.33
N VAL A 193 -15.67 -0.50 8.54
CA VAL A 193 -15.80 0.93 8.75
C VAL A 193 -14.47 1.62 8.48
N VAL A 194 -14.42 2.39 7.41
CA VAL A 194 -13.27 3.15 6.96
C VAL A 194 -13.27 4.53 7.59
N THR A 195 -12.16 4.88 8.26
CA THR A 195 -11.97 6.21 8.84
C THR A 195 -11.35 7.14 7.80
N LEU A 196 -12.05 8.21 7.44
CA LEU A 196 -11.62 9.23 6.49
C LEU A 196 -11.32 10.55 7.22
N TYR A 197 -10.42 11.38 6.66
CA TYR A 197 -10.03 12.67 7.23
C TYR A 197 -9.59 12.58 8.70
N ALA A 198 -8.81 11.56 9.04
CA ALA A 198 -8.31 11.31 10.39
C ALA A 198 -9.41 11.26 11.48
N GLY A 199 -10.63 10.85 11.14
CA GLY A 199 -11.79 10.78 12.04
C GLY A 199 -12.86 11.85 11.79
N GLY A 200 -12.71 12.70 10.77
CA GLY A 200 -13.72 13.65 10.34
C GLY A 200 -14.94 13.01 9.67
N LYS A 201 -14.74 11.83 9.06
CA LYS A 201 -15.81 11.03 8.46
C LYS A 201 -15.57 9.52 8.68
N TYR A 202 -16.67 8.76 8.65
CA TYR A 202 -16.68 7.30 8.77
C TYR A 202 -17.62 6.74 7.70
N HIS A 203 -17.08 5.88 6.81
CA HIS A 203 -17.88 5.22 5.78
C HIS A 203 -17.86 3.71 6.01
N LEU A 204 -19.02 3.06 5.92
CA LEU A 204 -19.16 1.60 5.95
C LEU A 204 -19.03 1.08 4.52
N TYR A 205 -17.99 0.29 4.29
CA TYR A 205 -17.70 -0.34 3.01
C TYR A 205 -18.17 -1.78 3.03
N THR A 206 -18.94 -2.19 2.03
CA THR A 206 -19.40 -3.57 1.84
C THR A 206 -18.62 -4.21 0.70
N TYR A 207 -17.97 -5.32 0.99
CA TYR A 207 -17.19 -6.08 0.01
C TYR A 207 -17.83 -7.44 -0.25
N ARG A 208 -17.70 -7.90 -1.51
CA ARG A 208 -17.85 -9.30 -1.88
C ARG A 208 -16.46 -9.90 -1.94
N ARG A 209 -16.20 -10.91 -1.13
CA ARG A 209 -14.91 -11.57 -0.97
C ARG A 209 -14.89 -12.92 -1.66
N TYR A 210 -13.81 -13.22 -2.36
CA TYR A 210 -13.52 -14.49 -3.01
C TYR A 210 -12.23 -15.07 -2.43
N THR A 211 -12.23 -16.38 -2.07
CA THR A 211 -11.12 -17.10 -1.41
C THR A 211 -10.59 -18.29 -2.20
N ASP A 212 -11.20 -18.66 -3.32
CA ASP A 212 -10.63 -19.62 -4.25
C ASP A 212 -10.03 -18.86 -5.43
N ILE A 213 -8.77 -18.47 -5.27
CA ILE A 213 -7.97 -17.73 -6.26
C ILE A 213 -6.87 -18.65 -6.76
N ARG A 214 -6.73 -18.76 -8.08
CA ARG A 214 -5.78 -19.66 -8.72
C ARG A 214 -4.89 -18.90 -9.68
N LEU A 215 -3.59 -19.22 -9.69
CA LEU A 215 -2.62 -18.70 -10.64
C LEU A 215 -2.86 -19.34 -12.01
N VAL A 216 -2.96 -18.51 -13.05
CA VAL A 216 -3.13 -18.90 -14.45
C VAL A 216 -1.85 -18.65 -15.24
N PHE A 217 -1.23 -17.49 -15.03
CA PHE A 217 -0.04 -17.08 -15.74
C PHE A 217 0.83 -16.15 -14.89
N ALA A 218 2.14 -16.38 -14.94
CA ALA A 218 3.17 -15.45 -14.50
C ALA A 218 4.42 -15.63 -15.36
N PRO A 219 5.07 -14.56 -15.85
CA PRO A 219 6.37 -14.66 -16.51
C PRO A 219 7.48 -14.99 -15.52
N GLU A 220 8.68 -15.23 -15.99
CA GLU A 220 9.89 -15.35 -15.16
C GLU A 220 10.18 -14.05 -14.42
N SER A 221 10.63 -14.10 -13.16
CA SER A 221 11.02 -12.90 -12.38
C SER A 221 12.06 -12.04 -13.10
N ALA A 222 12.97 -12.65 -13.87
CA ALA A 222 14.02 -11.95 -14.59
C ALA A 222 13.51 -11.02 -15.70
N ILE A 223 12.24 -11.12 -16.13
CA ILE A 223 11.60 -10.16 -17.02
C ILE A 223 10.52 -9.35 -16.32
N ALA A 224 9.89 -9.92 -15.29
CA ALA A 224 8.91 -9.19 -14.48
C ALA A 224 9.54 -8.06 -13.65
N PHE A 225 10.80 -8.25 -13.25
CA PHE A 225 11.61 -7.29 -12.50
C PHE A 225 12.99 -7.15 -13.17
N PHE A 226 12.99 -6.84 -14.47
CA PHE A 226 14.21 -6.69 -15.26
C PHE A 226 14.99 -5.44 -14.83
N GLY A 227 16.29 -5.62 -14.56
CA GLY A 227 17.14 -4.58 -13.98
C GLY A 227 17.20 -4.61 -12.44
N GLY A 228 16.30 -5.33 -11.78
CA GLY A 228 16.31 -5.57 -10.34
C GLY A 228 16.24 -4.28 -9.50
N ASP A 229 16.80 -4.31 -8.28
CA ASP A 229 16.81 -3.14 -7.40
C ASP A 229 17.48 -1.89 -8.01
N PRO A 230 18.56 -1.97 -8.83
CA PRO A 230 19.08 -0.79 -9.54
C PRO A 230 18.04 0.01 -10.32
N ASP A 231 17.13 -0.66 -11.03
CA ASP A 231 16.09 -0.03 -11.84
C ASP A 231 14.78 0.21 -11.09
N ASN A 232 14.62 -0.34 -9.89
CA ASN A 232 13.43 -0.14 -9.06
C ASN A 232 13.21 1.35 -8.72
N PHE A 233 11.99 1.86 -8.84
CA PHE A 233 11.64 3.28 -8.75
C PHE A 233 12.40 4.18 -9.74
N THR A 234 12.73 3.68 -10.93
CA THR A 234 13.36 4.50 -11.98
C THR A 234 12.52 4.52 -13.26
N TYR A 235 12.85 5.41 -14.16
CA TYR A 235 12.35 5.45 -15.52
C TYR A 235 13.39 6.12 -16.44
N PRO A 236 13.67 5.61 -17.66
CA PRO A 236 13.00 4.54 -18.41
C PRO A 236 13.10 3.16 -17.75
N ARG A 237 12.01 2.35 -17.88
CA ARG A 237 11.87 1.02 -17.31
C ARG A 237 11.52 0.02 -18.42
N PHE A 238 11.82 -1.30 -18.20
CA PHE A 238 11.63 -2.33 -19.22
C PHE A 238 11.11 -3.65 -18.63
N ASP A 239 10.10 -3.59 -17.78
CA ASP A 239 9.54 -4.72 -17.06
C ASP A 239 8.24 -5.24 -17.69
N LEU A 240 8.08 -6.54 -17.70
CA LEU A 240 6.79 -7.20 -17.92
C LEU A 240 6.21 -7.65 -16.57
N ASP A 241 5.98 -6.71 -15.68
CA ASP A 241 5.48 -6.97 -14.35
C ASP A 241 3.96 -7.19 -14.37
N MET A 242 3.56 -8.40 -14.77
CA MET A 242 2.17 -8.84 -14.85
C MET A 242 1.99 -10.26 -14.34
N ALA A 243 0.81 -10.57 -13.83
CA ALA A 243 0.35 -11.93 -13.58
C ALA A 243 -1.18 -12.02 -13.80
N LEU A 244 -1.67 -13.21 -14.07
CA LEU A 244 -3.08 -13.49 -14.19
C LEU A 244 -3.49 -14.56 -13.19
N PHE A 245 -4.48 -14.23 -12.38
CA PHE A 245 -5.23 -15.18 -11.55
C PHE A 245 -6.59 -15.45 -12.18
N ARG A 246 -7.27 -16.47 -11.65
CA ARG A 246 -8.71 -16.69 -11.87
C ARG A 246 -9.40 -16.89 -10.54
N ALA A 247 -10.50 -16.19 -10.36
CA ALA A 247 -11.39 -16.42 -9.21
C ALA A 247 -12.37 -17.57 -9.51
N TYR A 248 -12.68 -18.35 -8.49
CA TYR A 248 -13.60 -19.47 -8.55
C TYR A 248 -14.73 -19.31 -7.54
N SER A 249 -15.91 -19.87 -7.88
CA SER A 249 -17.06 -20.02 -7.00
C SER A 249 -17.65 -21.41 -7.20
N GLY A 250 -17.69 -22.22 -6.13
CA GLY A 250 -18.21 -23.59 -6.21
C GLY A 250 -17.49 -24.47 -7.24
N GLN A 251 -16.17 -24.40 -7.30
CA GLN A 251 -15.31 -25.17 -8.23
C GLN A 251 -15.42 -24.78 -9.71
N LYS A 252 -16.14 -23.71 -10.04
CA LYS A 252 -16.26 -23.21 -11.40
C LYS A 252 -15.62 -21.83 -11.50
N PRO A 253 -15.04 -21.45 -12.65
CA PRO A 253 -14.63 -20.08 -12.91
C PRO A 253 -15.76 -19.12 -12.58
N LEU A 254 -15.42 -18.03 -11.88
CA LEU A 254 -16.38 -16.99 -11.53
C LEU A 254 -16.83 -16.25 -12.80
N VAL A 255 -18.12 -15.95 -12.88
CA VAL A 255 -18.65 -14.96 -13.83
C VAL A 255 -18.77 -13.64 -13.08
N PRO A 256 -17.83 -12.70 -13.25
CA PRO A 256 -17.87 -11.42 -12.54
C PRO A 256 -19.04 -10.55 -13.04
N GLU A 257 -19.56 -9.69 -12.16
CA GLU A 257 -20.63 -8.75 -12.50
C GLU A 257 -20.16 -7.73 -13.57
N GLN A 258 -18.91 -7.29 -13.46
CA GLN A 258 -18.24 -6.39 -14.40
C GLN A 258 -16.80 -6.85 -14.61
N TYR A 259 -16.27 -6.59 -15.80
CA TYR A 259 -14.86 -6.79 -16.15
C TYR A 259 -14.40 -5.76 -17.19
N LEU A 260 -13.14 -5.38 -17.19
CA LEU A 260 -12.58 -4.40 -18.10
C LEU A 260 -12.34 -5.02 -19.47
N LYS A 261 -12.77 -4.34 -20.52
CA LYS A 261 -12.39 -4.67 -21.89
C LYS A 261 -10.94 -4.29 -22.13
N TRP A 262 -10.22 -5.15 -22.83
CA TRP A 262 -8.81 -4.95 -23.14
C TRP A 262 -8.63 -4.09 -24.39
N SER A 263 -7.82 -3.01 -24.28
CA SER A 263 -7.40 -2.25 -25.46
C SER A 263 -6.17 -2.89 -26.09
N ALA A 264 -6.28 -3.26 -27.37
CA ALA A 264 -5.16 -3.82 -28.14
C ALA A 264 -4.21 -2.73 -28.69
N GLU A 265 -4.59 -1.45 -28.61
CA GLU A 265 -3.79 -0.33 -29.12
C GLU A 265 -2.81 0.24 -28.09
N GLY A 266 -2.99 -0.11 -26.80
CA GLY A 266 -2.20 0.40 -25.71
C GLY A 266 -2.39 1.89 -25.43
N PRO A 267 -1.52 2.49 -24.60
CA PRO A 267 -1.60 3.91 -24.21
C PRO A 267 -1.16 4.83 -25.36
N LYS A 268 -1.80 6.02 -25.45
CA LYS A 268 -1.45 7.07 -26.42
C LYS A 268 -0.86 8.28 -25.69
N ASP A 269 0.18 8.90 -26.27
CA ASP A 269 0.78 10.12 -25.73
C ASP A 269 -0.27 11.25 -25.65
N GLY A 270 -0.32 11.93 -24.52
CA GLY A 270 -1.27 13.00 -24.26
C GLY A 270 -2.71 12.53 -23.97
N ALA A 271 -2.98 11.23 -23.99
CA ALA A 271 -4.32 10.71 -23.65
C ALA A 271 -4.57 10.75 -22.15
N VAL A 272 -5.82 11.08 -21.77
CA VAL A 272 -6.28 11.00 -20.39
C VAL A 272 -6.30 9.55 -19.93
N THR A 273 -5.83 9.32 -18.72
CA THR A 273 -5.79 8.02 -18.06
C THR A 273 -6.52 8.08 -16.72
N PHE A 274 -7.08 6.95 -16.31
CA PHE A 274 -7.72 6.78 -15.02
C PHE A 274 -7.16 5.53 -14.36
N VAL A 275 -6.78 5.64 -13.09
CA VAL A 275 -6.30 4.52 -12.29
C VAL A 275 -7.31 4.22 -11.19
N SER A 276 -7.79 2.98 -11.17
CA SER A 276 -8.66 2.45 -10.12
C SER A 276 -7.87 1.49 -9.24
N GLY A 277 -7.64 1.85 -7.98
CA GLY A 277 -6.79 1.01 -7.14
C GLY A 277 -6.96 1.23 -5.65
N ASN A 278 -6.20 0.47 -4.88
CA ASN A 278 -6.22 0.51 -3.42
C ASN A 278 -4.89 1.09 -2.89
N PRO A 279 -4.68 2.42 -3.00
CA PRO A 279 -3.47 3.05 -2.49
C PRO A 279 -3.36 2.85 -0.98
N GLY A 280 -2.16 2.56 -0.49
CA GLY A 280 -1.85 2.30 0.92
C GLY A 280 -2.24 3.47 1.81
N THR A 281 -1.29 4.10 2.47
CA THR A 281 -1.59 5.24 3.36
C THR A 281 -0.82 6.47 2.96
N THR A 282 -1.53 7.57 2.65
CA THR A 282 -0.92 8.90 2.51
C THR A 282 -0.93 9.66 3.85
N ARG A 283 -0.13 10.75 3.90
CA ARG A 283 -0.03 11.65 5.06
C ARG A 283 -0.16 13.12 4.61
N ARG A 284 -1.02 13.39 3.62
CA ARG A 284 -1.21 14.72 3.03
C ARG A 284 -1.96 15.66 3.96
N LEU A 285 -2.84 15.10 4.80
CA LEU A 285 -3.60 15.86 5.81
C LEU A 285 -2.91 15.91 7.17
N ALA A 286 -1.74 15.27 7.33
CA ALA A 286 -1.00 15.27 8.57
C ALA A 286 -0.46 16.67 8.91
N THR A 287 -0.50 17.01 10.21
CA THR A 287 0.11 18.23 10.75
C THR A 287 1.64 18.15 10.68
N VAL A 288 2.30 19.31 10.79
CA VAL A 288 3.77 19.39 10.81
C VAL A 288 4.36 18.52 11.92
N ALA A 289 3.79 18.57 13.12
CA ALA A 289 4.26 17.78 14.26
C ALA A 289 4.17 16.26 14.01
N GLN A 290 3.11 15.79 13.32
CA GLN A 290 2.99 14.38 12.91
C GLN A 290 4.05 13.98 11.90
N LEU A 291 4.33 14.84 10.91
CA LEU A 291 5.35 14.58 9.89
C LEU A 291 6.76 14.57 10.48
N GLU A 292 7.05 15.48 11.42
CA GLU A 292 8.33 15.52 12.15
C GLU A 292 8.52 14.26 12.99
N GLN A 293 7.48 13.79 13.69
CA GLN A 293 7.53 12.54 14.44
C GLN A 293 7.77 11.34 13.52
N ILE A 294 7.09 11.27 12.37
CA ILE A 294 7.28 10.20 11.38
C ILE A 294 8.72 10.20 10.87
N ARG A 295 9.26 11.37 10.50
CA ARG A 295 10.63 11.56 10.03
C ARG A 295 11.66 11.10 11.06
N ASP A 296 11.54 11.62 12.28
CA ASP A 296 12.59 11.53 13.29
C ASP A 296 12.53 10.23 14.11
N VAL A 297 11.35 9.61 14.22
CA VAL A 297 11.15 8.42 15.04
C VAL A 297 10.73 7.21 14.21
N SER A 298 9.53 7.24 13.59
CA SER A 298 8.94 6.03 13.03
C SER A 298 9.72 5.50 11.84
N TYR A 299 10.00 6.33 10.84
CA TYR A 299 10.67 5.91 9.61
C TYR A 299 12.17 5.66 9.82
N SER A 300 12.83 6.49 10.64
CA SER A 300 14.26 6.27 10.94
C SER A 300 14.47 4.93 11.64
N ARG A 301 13.64 4.58 12.64
CA ARG A 301 13.74 3.28 13.32
C ARG A 301 13.36 2.10 12.44
N ALA A 302 12.33 2.26 11.58
CA ALA A 302 11.94 1.22 10.62
C ALA A 302 13.08 0.96 9.63
N LEU A 303 13.70 2.00 9.09
CA LEU A 303 14.81 1.89 8.15
C LEU A 303 16.02 1.16 8.76
N ASP A 304 16.37 1.48 10.02
CA ASP A 304 17.46 0.78 10.72
C ASP A 304 17.15 -0.71 10.93
N SER A 305 15.90 -1.04 11.28
CA SER A 305 15.47 -2.43 11.46
C SER A 305 15.49 -3.22 10.15
N LEU A 306 14.97 -2.63 9.06
CA LEU A 306 14.96 -3.26 7.74
C LEU A 306 16.38 -3.48 7.19
N LYS A 307 17.30 -2.52 7.38
CA LYS A 307 18.70 -2.71 6.97
C LYS A 307 19.36 -3.85 7.72
N HIS A 308 19.11 -3.98 9.02
CA HIS A 308 19.61 -5.09 9.81
C HIS A 308 19.06 -6.44 9.33
N GLU A 309 17.77 -6.52 9.09
CA GLU A 309 17.09 -7.71 8.58
C GLU A 309 17.60 -8.11 7.19
N ARG A 310 17.71 -7.14 6.25
CA ARG A 310 18.32 -7.36 4.94
C ARG A 310 19.70 -8.00 5.04
N ASP A 311 20.56 -7.46 5.92
CA ASP A 311 21.92 -7.94 6.06
C ASP A 311 21.95 -9.41 6.56
N LEU A 312 21.06 -9.76 7.49
CA LEU A 312 20.89 -11.14 7.95
C LEU A 312 20.35 -12.07 6.86
N LEU A 313 19.37 -11.62 6.06
CA LEU A 313 18.83 -12.39 4.93
C LEU A 313 19.88 -12.62 3.84
N LYS A 314 20.70 -11.61 3.54
CA LYS A 314 21.82 -11.73 2.58
C LYS A 314 22.88 -12.70 3.09
N ASP A 315 23.24 -12.65 4.36
CA ASP A 315 24.15 -13.62 4.97
C ASP A 315 23.60 -15.05 4.85
N LEU A 316 22.30 -15.25 5.05
CA LEU A 316 21.64 -16.55 4.85
C LEU A 316 21.73 -17.00 3.39
N SER A 317 21.42 -16.15 2.43
CA SER A 317 21.38 -16.49 1.00
C SER A 317 22.75 -16.95 0.46
N THR A 318 23.86 -16.51 1.08
CA THR A 318 25.21 -16.94 0.68
C THR A 318 25.56 -18.36 1.14
N GLN A 319 24.75 -19.00 1.99
CA GLN A 319 25.05 -20.31 2.56
C GLN A 319 24.67 -21.48 1.67
N GLY A 320 23.96 -21.23 0.56
CA GLY A 320 23.62 -22.25 -0.44
C GLY A 320 22.41 -21.89 -1.28
N HIS A 321 22.27 -22.58 -2.40
CA HIS A 321 21.25 -22.29 -3.43
C HIS A 321 19.80 -22.38 -2.91
N GLU A 322 19.54 -23.34 -2.01
CA GLU A 322 18.19 -23.47 -1.41
C GLU A 322 17.89 -22.30 -0.45
N TYR A 323 18.85 -21.87 0.34
CA TYR A 323 18.68 -20.69 1.20
C TYR A 323 18.51 -19.41 0.39
N GLU A 324 19.19 -19.28 -0.76
CA GLU A 324 18.98 -18.18 -1.69
C GLU A 324 17.53 -18.18 -2.22
N ARG A 325 17.01 -19.34 -2.64
CA ARG A 325 15.65 -19.50 -3.12
C ARG A 325 14.61 -19.13 -2.04
N GLU A 326 14.80 -19.67 -0.82
CA GLU A 326 13.90 -19.46 0.31
C GLU A 326 13.87 -18.00 0.80
N ALA A 327 15.01 -17.29 0.75
CA ALA A 327 15.14 -15.91 1.23
C ALA A 327 14.81 -14.85 0.17
N ARG A 328 14.69 -15.22 -1.10
CA ARG A 328 14.59 -14.28 -2.25
C ARG A 328 13.46 -13.27 -2.10
N GLU A 329 12.25 -13.73 -1.79
CA GLU A 329 11.08 -12.89 -1.64
C GLU A 329 11.25 -11.89 -0.48
N ASN A 330 11.71 -12.38 0.68
CA ASN A 330 11.94 -11.52 1.83
C ASN A 330 13.04 -10.48 1.57
N ILE A 331 14.09 -10.83 0.81
CA ILE A 331 15.14 -9.87 0.41
C ILE A 331 14.53 -8.79 -0.49
N PHE A 332 13.72 -9.19 -1.49
CA PHE A 332 13.04 -8.25 -2.38
C PHE A 332 12.15 -7.26 -1.60
N ASP A 333 11.30 -7.75 -0.72
CA ASP A 333 10.38 -6.93 0.06
C ASP A 333 11.10 -5.95 0.99
N VAL A 334 12.17 -6.42 1.64
CA VAL A 334 12.98 -5.59 2.54
C VAL A 334 13.75 -4.52 1.74
N GLU A 335 14.36 -4.85 0.61
CA GLU A 335 15.07 -3.88 -0.25
C GLU A 335 14.13 -2.83 -0.84
N ASN A 336 12.96 -3.25 -1.35
CA ASN A 336 11.92 -2.36 -1.82
C ASN A 336 11.45 -1.39 -0.71
N SER A 337 11.21 -1.92 0.49
CA SER A 337 10.81 -1.12 1.66
C SER A 337 11.90 -0.13 2.09
N ILE A 338 13.17 -0.52 2.07
CA ILE A 338 14.31 0.36 2.36
C ILE A 338 14.35 1.53 1.35
N LYS A 339 14.20 1.23 0.06
CA LYS A 339 14.24 2.24 -1.00
C LYS A 339 13.07 3.22 -0.89
N ALA A 340 11.85 2.71 -0.70
CA ALA A 340 10.65 3.53 -0.49
C ALA A 340 10.78 4.43 0.74
N LEU A 341 11.17 3.87 1.91
CA LEU A 341 11.35 4.65 3.13
C LEU A 341 12.47 5.68 3.02
N THR A 342 13.54 5.37 2.27
CA THR A 342 14.62 6.33 2.00
C THR A 342 14.09 7.51 1.20
N GLY A 343 13.27 7.27 0.18
CA GLY A 343 12.61 8.31 -0.61
C GLY A 343 11.64 9.15 0.21
N TYR A 344 10.81 8.51 1.05
CA TYR A 344 9.91 9.23 1.97
C TYR A 344 10.68 10.12 2.95
N LEU A 345 11.75 9.60 3.57
CA LEU A 345 12.61 10.38 4.45
C LEU A 345 13.31 11.53 3.72
N GLY A 346 13.75 11.31 2.47
CA GLY A 346 14.28 12.34 1.60
C GLY A 346 13.28 13.50 1.44
N GLY A 347 12.03 13.18 1.12
CA GLY A 347 10.95 14.15 1.02
C GLY A 347 10.70 14.92 2.32
N LEU A 348 10.62 14.24 3.46
CA LEU A 348 10.41 14.87 4.78
C LEU A 348 11.62 15.67 5.27
N ARG A 349 12.81 15.44 4.71
CA ARG A 349 14.02 16.21 4.98
C ARG A 349 14.22 17.35 4.00
N ASP A 350 13.45 17.41 2.91
CA ASP A 350 13.46 18.52 1.95
C ASP A 350 12.84 19.77 2.59
N PRO A 351 13.61 20.86 2.80
CA PRO A 351 13.09 22.10 3.37
C PRO A 351 11.97 22.73 2.54
N ALA A 352 11.96 22.52 1.21
CA ALA A 352 10.96 23.08 0.33
C ALA A 352 9.60 22.38 0.53
N LEU A 353 9.58 21.03 0.63
CA LEU A 353 8.38 20.28 0.94
C LEU A 353 7.84 20.63 2.33
N MET A 354 8.70 20.65 3.35
CA MET A 354 8.29 20.98 4.71
C MET A 354 7.82 22.43 4.85
N ARG A 355 8.32 23.35 4.03
CA ARG A 355 7.80 24.72 3.98
C ARG A 355 6.36 24.74 3.49
N ILE A 356 6.02 24.03 2.41
CA ILE A 356 4.64 23.92 1.92
C ILE A 356 3.71 23.46 3.06
N LYS A 357 4.11 22.46 3.82
CA LYS A 357 3.32 21.94 4.95
C LYS A 357 3.17 22.95 6.07
N LYS A 358 4.25 23.65 6.42
CA LYS A 358 4.24 24.71 7.46
C LYS A 358 3.37 25.90 7.05
N ASP A 359 3.45 26.32 5.79
CA ASP A 359 2.66 27.45 5.27
C ASP A 359 1.17 27.10 5.21
N ASP A 360 0.83 25.85 4.81
CA ASP A 360 -0.55 25.35 4.80
C ASP A 360 -1.15 25.30 6.21
N GLU A 361 -0.41 24.76 7.19
CA GLU A 361 -0.81 24.69 8.59
C GLU A 361 -0.95 26.08 9.22
N ALA A 362 0.00 27.00 8.97
CA ALA A 362 -0.07 28.37 9.45
C ALA A 362 -1.24 29.14 8.84
N SER A 363 -1.55 28.90 7.56
CA SER A 363 -2.72 29.47 6.89
C SER A 363 -4.03 29.01 7.53
N LEU A 364 -4.14 27.71 7.85
CA LEU A 364 -5.30 27.16 8.55
C LEU A 364 -5.44 27.76 9.95
N GLN A 365 -4.37 27.80 10.73
CA GLN A 365 -4.38 28.39 12.09
C GLN A 365 -4.78 29.86 12.05
N LYS A 366 -4.23 30.64 11.10
CA LYS A 366 -4.57 32.07 10.92
C LYS A 366 -6.08 32.25 10.63
N ALA A 367 -6.67 31.40 9.78
CA ALA A 367 -8.08 31.47 9.48
C ALA A 367 -8.96 31.10 10.69
N ILE A 368 -8.55 30.11 11.48
CA ILE A 368 -9.20 29.74 12.74
C ILE A 368 -9.14 30.91 13.73
N ASP A 369 -7.98 31.57 13.90
CA ASP A 369 -7.79 32.68 14.84
C ASP A 369 -8.56 33.95 14.45
N ALA A 370 -8.86 34.12 13.16
CA ALA A 370 -9.62 35.26 12.66
C ALA A 370 -11.12 35.18 12.94
N ASP A 371 -11.67 33.99 13.20
CA ASP A 371 -13.09 33.77 13.54
C ASP A 371 -13.22 33.41 15.02
N ALA A 372 -13.96 34.19 15.79
CA ALA A 372 -14.13 34.03 17.24
C ALA A 372 -14.73 32.65 17.60
N THR A 373 -15.65 32.12 16.81
CA THR A 373 -16.29 30.82 17.01
C THR A 373 -15.31 29.68 16.74
N LEU A 374 -14.61 29.72 15.61
CA LEU A 374 -13.60 28.72 15.26
C LEU A 374 -12.44 28.76 16.24
N LYS A 375 -12.00 29.95 16.65
CA LYS A 375 -10.94 30.11 17.67
C LYS A 375 -11.31 29.47 19.00
N THR A 376 -12.54 29.66 19.45
CA THR A 376 -13.04 29.04 20.69
C THR A 376 -13.08 27.52 20.58
N GLN A 377 -13.47 26.98 19.43
CA GLN A 377 -13.65 25.54 19.21
C GLN A 377 -12.33 24.80 18.87
N TYR A 378 -11.44 25.43 18.10
CA TYR A 378 -10.30 24.77 17.46
C TYR A 378 -8.95 25.47 17.66
N GLY A 379 -8.90 26.64 18.32
CA GLY A 379 -7.69 27.48 18.38
C GLY A 379 -6.45 26.79 18.93
N THR A 380 -6.60 25.82 19.84
CA THR A 380 -5.45 25.06 20.43
C THR A 380 -5.20 23.73 19.74
N THR A 381 -6.07 23.29 18.82
CA THR A 381 -6.08 21.89 18.32
C THR A 381 -4.74 21.46 17.72
N ILE A 382 -4.12 22.29 16.87
CA ILE A 382 -2.83 21.98 16.26
C ILE A 382 -1.71 21.88 17.30
N ALA A 383 -1.70 22.78 18.27
CA ALA A 383 -0.75 22.74 19.38
C ALA A 383 -0.95 21.51 20.28
N ASP A 384 -2.20 21.08 20.49
CA ASP A 384 -2.52 19.89 21.27
C ASP A 384 -2.09 18.61 20.53
N VAL A 385 -2.21 18.55 19.20
CA VAL A 385 -1.59 17.47 18.36
C VAL A 385 -0.09 17.41 18.63
N ALA A 386 0.62 18.52 18.61
CA ALA A 386 2.06 18.55 18.86
C ALA A 386 2.43 18.02 20.27
N LYS A 387 1.64 18.34 21.31
CA LYS A 387 1.83 17.81 22.66
C LYS A 387 1.69 16.28 22.72
N VAL A 388 0.71 15.72 22.01
CA VAL A 388 0.52 14.27 21.94
C VAL A 388 1.68 13.63 21.19
N GLN A 389 2.08 14.19 20.03
CA GLN A 389 3.19 13.66 19.24
C GLN A 389 4.52 13.66 20.00
N ALA A 390 4.75 14.61 20.90
CA ALA A 390 5.93 14.66 21.75
C ALA A 390 6.06 13.47 22.74
N GLN A 391 4.99 12.70 22.96
CA GLN A 391 5.02 11.50 23.82
C GLN A 391 5.45 10.24 23.06
N VAL A 392 5.33 10.23 21.72
CA VAL A 392 5.59 9.04 20.88
C VAL A 392 7.02 8.51 21.05
N PRO A 393 8.09 9.31 21.07
CA PRO A 393 9.45 8.80 21.22
C PRO A 393 9.67 7.96 22.48
N LYS A 394 8.93 8.25 23.55
CA LYS A 394 9.01 7.53 24.83
C LYS A 394 8.20 6.23 24.84
N LEU A 395 7.06 6.21 24.16
CA LEU A 395 6.10 5.09 24.23
C LEU A 395 6.26 4.08 23.10
N TYR A 396 6.63 4.57 21.91
CA TYR A 396 6.72 3.76 20.70
C TYR A 396 7.73 2.60 20.78
N PRO A 397 8.92 2.73 21.41
CA PRO A 397 9.88 1.63 21.49
C PRO A 397 9.28 0.35 22.08
N SER A 398 8.70 0.43 23.29
CA SER A 398 8.07 -0.74 23.94
C SER A 398 6.88 -1.28 23.14
N TYR A 399 6.00 -0.39 22.68
CA TYR A 399 4.86 -0.76 21.84
C TYR A 399 5.34 -1.46 20.55
N GLY A 400 6.29 -0.88 19.83
CA GLY A 400 6.83 -1.41 18.59
C GLY A 400 7.54 -2.76 18.77
N ALA A 401 8.30 -2.94 19.87
CA ALA A 401 9.00 -4.19 20.14
C ALA A 401 8.05 -5.35 20.51
N LEU A 402 6.96 -5.06 21.23
CA LEU A 402 6.05 -6.08 21.75
C LEU A 402 4.84 -6.35 20.83
N GLU A 403 4.33 -5.34 20.11
CA GLU A 403 3.17 -5.50 19.22
C GLU A 403 3.52 -5.75 17.75
N ARG A 404 4.75 -5.45 17.32
CA ARG A 404 5.22 -5.72 15.96
C ARG A 404 6.31 -6.78 15.98
N LEU A 405 5.95 -8.04 15.69
CA LEU A 405 6.86 -9.20 15.78
C LEU A 405 7.80 -9.34 14.57
N GLY A 406 7.69 -8.46 13.54
CA GLY A 406 8.37 -8.65 12.25
C GLY A 406 7.62 -9.66 11.37
N ASP A 407 8.30 -10.21 10.37
CA ASP A 407 7.69 -11.04 9.32
C ASP A 407 7.77 -12.56 9.64
N SER A 408 7.83 -12.93 10.93
CA SER A 408 7.82 -14.33 11.34
C SER A 408 6.42 -14.93 11.32
N ALA A 409 6.20 -15.90 10.44
CA ALA A 409 4.96 -16.66 10.37
C ALA A 409 4.72 -17.49 11.65
N LEU A 410 5.77 -18.03 12.27
CA LEU A 410 5.67 -18.79 13.53
C LEU A 410 5.20 -17.91 14.69
N LEU A 411 5.79 -16.71 14.85
CA LEU A 411 5.39 -15.79 15.92
C LEU A 411 4.00 -15.22 15.68
N SER A 412 3.61 -14.93 14.41
CA SER A 412 2.26 -14.51 14.04
C SER A 412 1.25 -15.58 14.43
N ALA A 413 1.46 -16.84 14.00
CA ALA A 413 0.59 -17.97 14.33
C ALA A 413 0.49 -18.18 15.85
N ALA A 414 1.61 -18.15 16.57
CA ALA A 414 1.62 -18.31 18.02
C ALA A 414 0.84 -17.21 18.74
N ARG A 415 1.00 -15.96 18.33
CA ARG A 415 0.24 -14.81 18.88
C ARG A 415 -1.24 -14.96 18.61
N HIS A 416 -1.61 -15.28 17.38
CA HIS A 416 -3.02 -15.48 17.03
C HIS A 416 -3.66 -16.58 17.87
N LEU A 417 -3.01 -17.74 18.02
CA LEU A 417 -3.49 -18.84 18.85
C LEU A 417 -3.65 -18.42 20.32
N VAL A 418 -2.64 -17.75 20.90
CA VAL A 418 -2.69 -17.31 22.30
C VAL A 418 -3.80 -16.28 22.51
N ARG A 419 -3.89 -15.25 21.67
CA ARG A 419 -4.88 -14.19 21.84
C ARG A 419 -6.29 -14.62 21.48
N MET A 420 -6.50 -15.42 20.43
CA MET A 420 -7.82 -15.91 20.06
C MET A 420 -8.46 -16.73 21.19
N ALA A 421 -7.66 -17.48 21.95
CA ALA A 421 -8.16 -18.26 23.10
C ALA A 421 -8.83 -17.39 24.18
N ASP A 422 -8.40 -16.15 24.33
CA ASP A 422 -8.99 -15.20 25.28
C ASP A 422 -10.01 -14.26 24.60
N GLU A 423 -9.69 -13.73 23.43
CA GLU A 423 -10.51 -12.72 22.73
C GLU A 423 -11.86 -13.32 22.30
N THR A 424 -11.88 -14.57 21.77
CA THR A 424 -13.14 -15.20 21.32
C THR A 424 -14.12 -15.53 22.46
N ALA A 425 -13.66 -15.54 23.70
CA ALA A 425 -14.52 -15.64 24.88
C ALA A 425 -15.25 -14.31 25.21
N LEU A 426 -14.81 -13.19 24.63
CA LEU A 426 -15.43 -11.89 24.81
C LEU A 426 -16.47 -11.62 23.71
N PRO A 427 -17.49 -10.76 23.99
CA PRO A 427 -18.32 -10.19 22.93
C PRO A 427 -17.47 -9.50 21.88
N SER A 428 -17.81 -9.61 20.59
CA SER A 428 -17.02 -9.07 19.46
C SER A 428 -16.65 -7.58 19.63
N THR A 429 -17.55 -6.78 20.20
CA THR A 429 -17.34 -5.34 20.44
C THR A 429 -16.28 -5.02 21.50
N GLN A 430 -15.97 -5.99 22.37
CA GLN A 430 -14.98 -5.85 23.45
C GLN A 430 -13.60 -6.40 23.07
N ARG A 431 -13.51 -7.09 21.94
CA ARG A 431 -12.26 -7.68 21.45
C ARG A 431 -11.33 -6.63 20.87
N LEU A 432 -10.05 -6.96 20.84
CA LEU A 432 -9.10 -6.24 20.00
C LEU A 432 -9.60 -6.26 18.55
N ARG A 433 -9.34 -5.17 17.80
CA ARG A 433 -9.91 -4.95 16.46
C ARG A 433 -9.69 -6.15 15.54
N GLU A 434 -8.49 -6.70 15.53
CA GLU A 434 -8.09 -7.83 14.69
C GLU A 434 -8.84 -9.14 15.01
N TYR A 435 -9.36 -9.30 16.24
CA TYR A 435 -10.10 -10.50 16.68
C TYR A 435 -11.62 -10.32 16.66
N ARG A 436 -12.13 -9.25 16.06
CA ARG A 436 -13.58 -9.07 15.89
C ARG A 436 -14.12 -10.04 14.85
N ASP A 437 -15.41 -10.36 14.95
CA ASP A 437 -16.07 -11.32 14.07
C ASP A 437 -15.79 -11.07 12.57
N ALA A 438 -15.78 -9.81 12.14
CA ALA A 438 -15.52 -9.41 10.76
C ALA A 438 -14.09 -9.75 10.25
N ASN A 439 -13.13 -9.97 11.15
CA ASN A 439 -11.72 -10.21 10.79
C ASN A 439 -11.27 -11.65 11.10
N LEU A 440 -12.11 -12.45 11.78
CA LEU A 440 -11.71 -13.81 12.19
C LEU A 440 -11.42 -14.73 11.01
N ASP A 441 -12.13 -14.57 9.90
CA ASP A 441 -11.92 -15.42 8.73
C ASP A 441 -10.58 -15.12 8.04
N ASP A 442 -10.10 -13.88 8.11
CA ASP A 442 -8.75 -13.52 7.63
C ASP A 442 -7.67 -14.20 8.46
N ILE A 443 -7.80 -14.13 9.81
CA ILE A 443 -6.86 -14.80 10.72
C ILE A 443 -6.88 -16.31 10.50
N LYS A 444 -8.06 -16.94 10.31
CA LYS A 444 -8.16 -18.37 10.05
C LYS A 444 -7.56 -18.76 8.70
N LEU A 445 -7.73 -17.91 7.67
CA LEU A 445 -7.16 -18.15 6.36
C LEU A 445 -5.63 -18.20 6.44
N GLU A 446 -5.00 -17.26 7.14
CA GLU A 446 -3.57 -17.25 7.42
C GLU A 446 -3.15 -18.42 8.33
N LEU A 447 -3.79 -18.58 9.47
CA LEU A 447 -3.45 -19.57 10.49
C LEU A 447 -3.52 -21.01 9.98
N PHE A 448 -4.45 -21.30 9.07
CA PHE A 448 -4.65 -22.63 8.48
C PHE A 448 -4.10 -22.76 7.06
N SER A 449 -3.30 -21.80 6.63
CA SER A 449 -2.56 -21.88 5.37
C SER A 449 -1.64 -23.09 5.35
N ALA A 450 -1.65 -23.83 4.22
CA ALA A 450 -0.73 -24.92 3.95
C ALA A 450 0.56 -24.43 3.26
N ALA A 451 0.76 -23.10 3.17
CA ALA A 451 1.97 -22.51 2.61
C ALA A 451 3.22 -23.01 3.33
N PRO A 452 4.33 -23.25 2.63
CA PRO A 452 5.59 -23.63 3.26
C PRO A 452 6.10 -22.50 4.18
N VAL A 453 6.59 -22.87 5.35
CA VAL A 453 7.28 -21.97 6.27
C VAL A 453 8.74 -22.42 6.34
N TYR A 454 9.65 -21.57 5.92
CA TYR A 454 11.07 -21.92 5.80
C TYR A 454 11.82 -21.64 7.10
N GLY A 455 12.30 -22.71 7.76
CA GLY A 455 12.90 -22.61 9.09
C GLY A 455 14.14 -21.70 9.15
N ALA A 456 14.96 -21.66 8.09
CA ALA A 456 16.12 -20.78 8.06
C ALA A 456 15.72 -19.29 7.98
N VAL A 457 14.70 -18.96 7.22
CA VAL A 457 14.14 -17.61 7.11
C VAL A 457 13.48 -17.19 8.44
N GLU A 458 12.72 -18.09 9.08
CA GLU A 458 12.14 -17.87 10.40
C GLU A 458 13.20 -17.55 11.47
N VAL A 459 14.35 -18.25 11.46
CA VAL A 459 15.47 -17.93 12.37
C VAL A 459 15.95 -16.50 12.15
N VAL A 460 16.04 -16.03 10.92
CA VAL A 460 16.43 -14.64 10.60
C VAL A 460 15.39 -13.65 11.10
N ALA A 461 14.12 -13.83 10.76
CA ALA A 461 13.03 -12.93 11.14
C ALA A 461 12.91 -12.81 12.68
N ILE A 462 12.93 -13.94 13.39
CA ILE A 462 12.86 -14.00 14.85
C ILE A 462 14.09 -13.37 15.48
N ARG A 463 15.31 -13.62 14.95
CA ARG A 463 16.53 -12.98 15.43
C ARG A 463 16.49 -11.47 15.25
N ALA A 464 16.07 -10.97 14.08
CA ALA A 464 15.93 -9.54 13.82
C ALA A 464 14.96 -8.88 14.80
N TRP A 465 13.84 -9.55 15.09
CA TRP A 465 12.87 -9.09 16.12
C TRP A 465 13.50 -9.09 17.52
N MET A 466 14.21 -10.14 17.93
CA MET A 466 14.86 -10.23 19.24
C MET A 466 15.96 -9.17 19.41
N ASP A 467 16.76 -8.90 18.36
CA ASP A 467 17.78 -7.85 18.35
C ASP A 467 17.14 -6.46 18.53
N ARG A 468 15.98 -6.23 17.87
CA ARG A 468 15.17 -5.01 18.07
C ARG A 468 14.63 -4.93 19.51
N ALA A 469 14.10 -6.03 20.04
CA ALA A 469 13.62 -6.08 21.42
C ALA A 469 14.71 -5.75 22.44
N GLN A 470 15.94 -6.25 22.26
CA GLN A 470 17.06 -5.90 23.12
C GLN A 470 17.37 -4.40 23.13
N ARG A 471 17.30 -3.76 21.96
CA ARG A 471 17.50 -2.31 21.86
C ARG A 471 16.38 -1.52 22.52
N ASP A 472 15.13 -1.95 22.33
CA ASP A 472 13.92 -1.15 22.62
C ASP A 472 13.32 -1.43 24.00
N LEU A 473 13.69 -2.54 24.65
CA LEU A 473 13.22 -2.96 25.97
C LEU A 473 14.36 -3.00 27.01
N HIS A 474 15.43 -2.24 26.80
CA HIS A 474 16.60 -2.23 27.70
C HIS A 474 16.24 -1.81 29.13
N ASP A 475 15.14 -1.07 29.32
CA ASP A 475 14.56 -0.65 30.61
C ASP A 475 13.56 -1.66 31.20
N GLN A 476 13.32 -2.79 30.52
CA GLN A 476 12.38 -3.85 30.90
C GLN A 476 13.11 -5.23 30.96
N PRO A 477 14.09 -5.41 31.87
CA PRO A 477 14.94 -6.60 31.89
C PRO A 477 14.16 -7.89 32.10
N ASP A 478 13.06 -7.88 32.84
CA ASP A 478 12.23 -9.06 33.09
C ASP A 478 11.52 -9.54 31.81
N VAL A 479 11.05 -8.60 30.97
CA VAL A 479 10.43 -8.93 29.68
C VAL A 479 11.50 -9.45 28.72
N LEU A 480 12.66 -8.81 28.69
CA LEU A 480 13.81 -9.26 27.90
C LEU A 480 14.29 -10.68 28.30
N ALA A 481 14.34 -10.97 29.59
CA ALA A 481 14.68 -12.28 30.11
C ALA A 481 13.70 -13.36 29.62
N LYS A 482 12.38 -13.05 29.54
CA LYS A 482 11.39 -13.94 28.98
C LYS A 482 11.58 -14.17 27.47
N ILE A 483 11.96 -13.12 26.72
CA ILE A 483 12.19 -13.19 25.27
C ILE A 483 13.43 -14.02 24.95
N LEU A 484 14.54 -13.80 25.65
CA LEU A 484 15.84 -14.36 25.31
C LEU A 484 16.15 -15.66 26.07
N GLY A 485 15.53 -15.90 27.21
CA GLY A 485 15.84 -17.05 28.09
C GLY A 485 17.30 -17.11 28.52
N GLY A 486 17.95 -15.94 28.69
CA GLY A 486 19.37 -15.84 29.04
C GLY A 486 20.36 -16.21 27.91
N LYS A 487 19.90 -16.29 26.67
CA LYS A 487 20.68 -16.64 25.47
C LYS A 487 20.93 -15.42 24.60
N SER A 488 21.85 -15.53 23.64
CA SER A 488 21.92 -14.56 22.55
C SER A 488 20.68 -14.70 21.66
N SER A 489 20.27 -13.60 20.98
CA SER A 489 19.12 -13.58 20.04
C SER A 489 19.26 -14.67 18.96
N ALA A 490 20.47 -14.87 18.40
CA ALA A 490 20.73 -15.90 17.41
C ALA A 490 20.49 -17.32 17.95
N ARG A 491 20.87 -17.58 19.22
CA ARG A 491 20.65 -18.89 19.83
C ARG A 491 19.18 -19.08 20.23
N ALA A 492 18.56 -18.06 20.81
CA ALA A 492 17.16 -18.10 21.21
C ALA A 492 16.23 -18.32 20.01
N ALA A 493 16.45 -17.59 18.91
CA ALA A 493 15.71 -17.76 17.67
C ALA A 493 15.83 -19.18 17.09
N ARG A 494 17.05 -19.70 17.02
CA ARG A 494 17.29 -21.08 16.54
C ARG A 494 16.60 -22.11 17.40
N ASP A 495 16.74 -22.03 18.73
CA ASP A 495 16.14 -23.00 19.65
C ASP A 495 14.60 -22.95 19.57
N LEU A 496 14.00 -21.76 19.36
CA LEU A 496 12.59 -21.60 19.17
C LEU A 496 12.11 -22.28 17.89
N VAL A 497 12.76 -22.02 16.77
CA VAL A 497 12.42 -22.59 15.46
C VAL A 497 12.54 -24.12 15.47
N VAL A 498 13.65 -24.64 15.98
CA VAL A 498 13.90 -26.10 16.04
C VAL A 498 12.89 -26.81 16.95
N GLY A 499 12.45 -26.16 18.02
CA GLY A 499 11.52 -26.73 18.99
C GLY A 499 10.04 -26.58 18.62
N SER A 500 9.68 -25.68 17.70
CA SER A 500 8.30 -25.37 17.37
C SER A 500 7.68 -26.42 16.42
N ARG A 501 6.43 -26.76 16.69
CA ARG A 501 5.57 -27.62 15.85
C ARG A 501 4.60 -26.81 14.99
N LEU A 502 4.62 -25.48 15.08
CA LEU A 502 3.69 -24.60 14.35
C LEU A 502 3.95 -24.52 12.85
N PHE A 503 5.02 -25.15 12.35
CA PHE A 503 5.19 -25.40 10.91
C PHE A 503 4.07 -26.25 10.33
N ASP A 504 3.55 -27.19 11.14
CA ASP A 504 2.47 -28.09 10.74
C ASP A 504 1.09 -27.41 10.96
N VAL A 505 0.32 -27.27 9.88
CA VAL A 505 -1.03 -26.75 9.92
C VAL A 505 -1.96 -27.57 10.81
N TYR A 506 -1.73 -28.88 10.91
CA TYR A 506 -2.50 -29.76 11.79
C TYR A 506 -2.24 -29.43 13.28
N ALA A 507 -0.98 -29.16 13.64
CA ALA A 507 -0.64 -28.72 14.99
C ALA A 507 -1.30 -27.39 15.34
N ARG A 508 -1.29 -26.42 14.40
CA ARG A 508 -2.00 -25.13 14.57
C ARG A 508 -3.50 -25.33 14.76
N ARG A 509 -4.14 -26.17 13.94
CA ARG A 509 -5.57 -26.48 14.04
C ARG A 509 -5.92 -27.15 15.35
N LYS A 510 -5.12 -28.13 15.80
CA LYS A 510 -5.31 -28.82 17.08
C LYS A 510 -5.27 -27.86 18.27
N LEU A 511 -4.34 -26.89 18.26
CA LEU A 511 -4.25 -25.86 19.31
C LEU A 511 -5.44 -24.90 19.26
N PHE A 512 -5.86 -24.50 18.07
CA PHE A 512 -7.03 -23.65 17.86
C PHE A 512 -8.32 -24.34 18.37
N ASP A 513 -8.60 -25.56 17.93
CA ASP A 513 -9.80 -26.32 18.31
C ASP A 513 -9.83 -26.63 19.81
N GLY A 514 -8.67 -26.90 20.42
CA GLY A 514 -8.54 -27.13 21.85
C GLY A 514 -8.62 -25.87 22.72
N GLY A 515 -8.60 -24.69 22.12
CA GLY A 515 -8.81 -23.39 22.76
C GLY A 515 -7.91 -23.14 23.95
N LYS A 516 -8.40 -22.40 24.94
CA LYS A 516 -7.63 -21.96 26.11
C LYS A 516 -6.93 -23.10 26.86
N THR A 517 -7.56 -24.26 26.97
CA THR A 517 -6.98 -25.42 27.66
C THR A 517 -5.77 -25.97 26.92
N ALA A 518 -5.86 -26.14 25.60
CA ALA A 518 -4.76 -26.63 24.79
C ALA A 518 -3.60 -25.62 24.74
N ILE A 519 -3.91 -24.33 24.61
CA ILE A 519 -2.91 -23.27 24.63
C ILE A 519 -2.19 -23.22 25.99
N ALA A 520 -2.90 -23.33 27.12
CA ALA A 520 -2.30 -23.33 28.44
C ALA A 520 -1.40 -24.54 28.69
N ALA A 521 -1.77 -25.72 28.17
CA ALA A 521 -1.01 -26.96 28.30
C ALA A 521 0.13 -27.11 27.28
N SER A 522 0.22 -26.22 26.27
CA SER A 522 1.22 -26.33 25.20
C SER A 522 2.63 -26.07 25.73
N ASP A 523 3.55 -26.95 25.34
CA ASP A 523 5.00 -26.85 25.55
C ASP A 523 5.76 -26.34 24.30
N ASP A 524 5.05 -26.02 23.22
CA ASP A 524 5.63 -25.41 22.03
C ASP A 524 6.31 -24.09 22.38
N PRO A 525 7.64 -23.92 22.06
CA PRO A 525 8.40 -22.76 22.52
C PRO A 525 7.85 -21.42 21.99
N ALA A 526 7.23 -21.37 20.81
CA ALA A 526 6.61 -20.15 20.30
C ALA A 526 5.34 -19.80 21.08
N ILE A 527 4.50 -20.78 21.42
CA ILE A 527 3.32 -20.60 22.29
C ILE A 527 3.74 -20.18 23.70
N VAL A 528 4.77 -20.86 24.27
CA VAL A 528 5.30 -20.54 25.60
C VAL A 528 5.80 -19.09 25.66
N LEU A 529 6.57 -18.67 24.64
CA LEU A 529 7.07 -17.30 24.53
C LEU A 529 5.91 -16.30 24.46
N MET A 530 4.95 -16.50 23.53
CA MET A 530 3.85 -15.56 23.35
C MET A 530 2.98 -15.45 24.62
N ARG A 531 2.68 -16.56 25.31
CA ARG A 531 2.01 -16.49 26.63
C ARG A 531 2.81 -15.71 27.66
N ALA A 532 4.11 -15.88 27.69
CA ALA A 532 4.98 -15.23 28.68
C ALA A 532 5.05 -13.71 28.53
N ILE A 533 4.89 -13.19 27.31
CA ILE A 533 5.01 -11.74 27.02
C ILE A 533 3.66 -11.06 26.72
N ASP A 534 2.53 -11.78 26.56
CA ASP A 534 1.26 -11.18 26.13
C ASP A 534 0.73 -10.11 27.10
N GLU A 535 0.87 -10.31 28.40
CA GLU A 535 0.48 -9.31 29.41
C GLU A 535 1.27 -8.01 29.23
N ALA A 536 2.59 -8.09 29.08
CA ALA A 536 3.44 -6.92 28.85
C ALA A 536 3.13 -6.26 27.49
N SER A 537 2.86 -7.07 26.47
CA SER A 537 2.46 -6.61 25.13
C SER A 537 1.15 -5.84 25.17
N ARG A 538 0.11 -6.39 25.79
CA ARG A 538 -1.19 -5.71 26.00
C ARG A 538 -1.06 -4.43 26.83
N ALA A 539 -0.24 -4.44 27.87
CA ALA A 539 0.02 -3.25 28.69
C ALA A 539 0.70 -2.13 27.88
N ALA A 540 1.73 -2.46 27.09
CA ALA A 540 2.39 -1.51 26.20
C ALA A 540 1.43 -0.95 25.14
N ARG A 541 0.61 -1.81 24.52
CA ARG A 541 -0.45 -1.43 23.58
C ARG A 541 -1.45 -0.47 24.22
N LYS A 542 -2.01 -0.85 25.39
CA LYS A 542 -2.99 -0.01 26.09
C LYS A 542 -2.42 1.36 26.43
N LYS A 543 -1.18 1.40 26.92
CA LYS A 543 -0.50 2.67 27.25
C LYS A 543 -0.33 3.56 26.01
N TYR A 544 0.02 2.98 24.88
CA TYR A 544 0.14 3.71 23.61
C TYR A 544 -1.23 4.16 23.08
N GLU A 545 -2.22 3.29 23.11
CA GLU A 545 -3.60 3.61 22.71
C GLU A 545 -4.17 4.75 23.56
N ASP A 546 -4.04 4.69 24.90
CA ASP A 546 -4.59 5.71 25.79
C ASP A 546 -3.87 7.06 25.67
N ALA A 547 -2.54 7.07 25.54
CA ALA A 547 -1.75 8.30 25.54
C ALA A 547 -1.58 8.93 24.15
N VAL A 548 -1.70 8.16 23.08
CA VAL A 548 -1.46 8.63 21.71
C VAL A 548 -2.67 8.41 20.80
N GLU A 549 -3.15 7.18 20.62
CA GLU A 549 -4.16 6.91 19.59
C GLU A 549 -5.52 7.54 19.93
N ALA A 550 -5.97 7.42 21.18
CA ALA A 550 -7.26 7.96 21.61
C ALA A 550 -7.30 9.50 21.54
N PRO A 551 -6.34 10.24 22.11
CA PRO A 551 -6.26 11.69 21.94
C PRO A 551 -6.11 12.10 20.46
N MET A 552 -5.28 11.39 19.67
CA MET A 552 -5.09 11.69 18.26
C MET A 552 -6.36 11.50 17.43
N ARG A 553 -7.21 10.53 17.77
CA ARG A 553 -8.51 10.34 17.09
C ARG A 553 -9.43 11.55 17.32
N GLN A 554 -9.51 12.05 18.57
CA GLN A 554 -10.34 13.22 18.90
C GLN A 554 -9.77 14.51 18.28
N LEU A 555 -8.46 14.69 18.33
CA LEU A 555 -7.78 15.83 17.72
C LEU A 555 -7.86 15.79 16.19
N GLY A 556 -7.72 14.61 15.58
CA GLY A 556 -7.89 14.42 14.12
C GLY A 556 -9.28 14.85 13.65
N GLU A 557 -10.34 14.45 14.37
CA GLU A 557 -11.71 14.91 14.09
C GLU A 557 -11.81 16.43 14.17
N LYS A 558 -11.21 17.07 15.20
CA LYS A 558 -11.23 18.54 15.35
C LYS A 558 -10.46 19.24 14.22
N VAL A 559 -9.28 18.73 13.84
CA VAL A 559 -8.52 19.26 12.68
C VAL A 559 -9.33 19.16 11.40
N ALA A 560 -9.98 18.02 11.16
CA ALA A 560 -10.84 17.84 9.99
C ALA A 560 -12.02 18.82 9.97
N ARG A 561 -12.73 18.96 11.09
CA ARG A 561 -13.86 19.91 11.20
C ARG A 561 -13.43 21.36 11.02
N ALA A 562 -12.29 21.76 11.60
CA ALA A 562 -11.71 23.08 11.38
C ALA A 562 -11.35 23.30 9.90
N THR A 563 -10.76 22.30 9.27
CA THR A 563 -10.44 22.33 7.84
C THR A 563 -11.70 22.46 6.98
N PHE A 564 -12.75 21.70 7.28
CA PHE A 564 -14.02 21.79 6.57
C PHE A 564 -14.70 23.16 6.73
N ALA A 565 -14.66 23.74 7.94
CA ALA A 565 -15.21 25.06 8.21
C ALA A 565 -14.46 26.17 7.45
N VAL A 566 -13.15 26.08 7.31
CA VAL A 566 -12.30 27.09 6.66
C VAL A 566 -12.25 26.90 5.14
N ARG A 567 -12.15 25.65 4.65
CA ARG A 567 -11.81 25.31 3.24
C ARG A 567 -12.90 24.54 2.51
N GLY A 568 -13.98 24.16 3.17
CA GLY A 568 -15.03 23.30 2.62
C GLY A 568 -14.61 21.82 2.57
N THR A 569 -15.46 20.98 1.97
CA THR A 569 -15.33 19.52 1.91
C THR A 569 -14.89 19.00 0.54
N SER A 570 -14.42 19.87 -0.35
CA SER A 570 -14.02 19.52 -1.73
C SER A 570 -12.64 18.87 -1.85
N ARG A 571 -11.94 18.69 -0.74
CA ARG A 571 -10.62 18.04 -0.70
C ARG A 571 -10.80 16.53 -0.47
N TYR A 572 -10.01 15.70 -1.15
CA TYR A 572 -10.02 14.25 -0.93
C TYR A 572 -9.36 13.87 0.42
N PRO A 573 -9.78 12.75 1.05
CA PRO A 573 -9.14 12.24 2.27
C PRO A 573 -7.80 11.55 1.95
N ASP A 574 -6.95 11.41 2.96
CA ASP A 574 -5.79 10.51 2.85
C ASP A 574 -6.22 9.09 2.46
N ALA A 575 -5.38 8.41 1.68
CA ALA A 575 -5.57 7.02 1.32
C ALA A 575 -5.45 6.11 2.54
N THR A 576 -6.16 4.97 2.52
CA THR A 576 -6.32 4.06 3.65
C THR A 576 -6.36 2.59 3.23
N PHE A 577 -5.73 2.25 2.13
CA PHE A 577 -5.79 0.94 1.48
C PHE A 577 -7.23 0.54 1.10
N THR A 578 -7.99 1.52 0.65
CA THR A 578 -9.35 1.35 0.13
C THR A 578 -9.44 1.89 -1.28
N LEU A 579 -10.45 1.42 -2.03
CA LEU A 579 -10.59 1.74 -3.44
C LEU A 579 -10.69 3.24 -3.71
N ARG A 580 -9.86 3.72 -4.63
CA ARG A 580 -9.77 5.12 -5.08
C ARG A 580 -9.67 5.21 -6.59
N LEU A 581 -10.13 6.34 -7.10
CA LEU A 581 -9.91 6.77 -8.47
C LEU A 581 -8.88 7.90 -8.49
N SER A 582 -7.86 7.80 -9.34
CA SER A 582 -7.04 8.93 -9.76
C SER A 582 -7.17 9.17 -11.24
N VAL A 583 -6.81 10.38 -11.67
CA VAL A 583 -6.91 10.85 -13.05
C VAL A 583 -5.59 11.47 -13.43
N GLY A 584 -5.13 11.21 -14.64
CA GLY A 584 -3.89 11.76 -15.16
C GLY A 584 -3.84 11.77 -16.68
N VAL A 585 -2.66 11.97 -17.20
CA VAL A 585 -2.37 11.99 -18.64
C VAL A 585 -1.12 11.16 -18.91
N ALA A 586 -1.18 10.26 -19.89
CA ALA A 586 0.01 9.56 -20.37
C ALA A 586 0.98 10.58 -20.98
N LYS A 587 2.12 10.85 -20.33
CA LYS A 587 2.96 12.01 -20.65
C LYS A 587 4.38 11.83 -20.14
N GLY A 588 5.36 12.03 -21.00
CA GLY A 588 6.77 12.15 -20.62
C GLY A 588 7.04 13.38 -19.76
N TYR A 589 8.32 13.60 -19.42
CA TYR A 589 8.75 14.72 -18.58
C TYR A 589 10.16 15.19 -18.95
N THR A 590 10.62 16.25 -18.32
CA THR A 590 12.00 16.74 -18.49
C THR A 590 12.76 16.59 -17.18
N GLU A 591 13.91 15.92 -17.21
CA GLU A 591 14.79 15.76 -16.06
C GLU A 591 16.24 16.10 -16.43
N GLY A 592 16.89 16.94 -15.63
CA GLY A 592 18.26 17.38 -15.92
C GLY A 592 18.45 18.01 -17.29
N GLY A 593 17.41 18.64 -17.84
CA GLY A 593 17.41 19.24 -19.18
C GLY A 593 17.22 18.22 -20.34
N LYS A 594 17.01 16.96 -20.05
CA LYS A 594 16.75 15.92 -21.05
C LYS A 594 15.25 15.59 -21.09
N ALA A 595 14.69 15.46 -22.29
CA ALA A 595 13.33 14.96 -22.48
C ALA A 595 13.32 13.44 -22.24
N ILE A 596 12.48 13.00 -21.32
CA ILE A 596 12.21 11.60 -21.03
C ILE A 596 10.91 11.22 -21.75
N PRO A 597 10.93 10.22 -22.66
CA PRO A 597 9.75 9.84 -23.44
C PRO A 597 8.65 9.26 -22.53
N TYR A 598 7.39 9.34 -22.98
CA TYR A 598 6.29 8.76 -22.22
C TYR A 598 6.25 7.23 -22.25
N SER A 599 6.90 6.58 -23.22
CA SER A 599 6.92 5.12 -23.33
C SER A 599 8.31 4.59 -23.69
N THR A 600 8.60 3.39 -23.26
CA THR A 600 9.68 2.51 -23.69
C THR A 600 9.14 1.45 -24.62
N ASP A 601 10.01 0.66 -25.25
CA ASP A 601 9.65 -0.41 -26.17
C ASP A 601 10.55 -1.66 -26.01
N PHE A 602 10.22 -2.74 -26.72
CA PHE A 602 11.03 -3.96 -26.69
C PHE A 602 12.44 -3.73 -27.29
N ALA A 603 12.62 -2.82 -28.24
CA ALA A 603 13.97 -2.50 -28.74
C ALA A 603 14.86 -1.94 -27.65
N GLY A 604 14.33 -1.01 -26.84
CA GLY A 604 15.00 -0.46 -25.66
C GLY A 604 15.33 -1.52 -24.61
N MET A 605 14.43 -2.46 -24.35
CA MET A 605 14.65 -3.58 -23.43
C MET A 605 15.87 -4.42 -23.86
N TYR A 606 15.94 -4.80 -25.14
CA TYR A 606 17.07 -5.56 -25.66
C TYR A 606 18.38 -4.76 -25.68
N ALA A 607 18.30 -3.43 -25.86
CA ALA A 607 19.46 -2.55 -25.78
C ALA A 607 19.97 -2.36 -24.35
N HIS A 608 19.07 -2.43 -23.36
CA HIS A 608 19.39 -2.32 -21.93
C HIS A 608 19.99 -3.62 -21.35
N ALA A 609 19.76 -4.75 -22.02
CA ALA A 609 20.26 -6.05 -21.58
C ALA A 609 21.78 -6.16 -21.70
N THR A 610 22.46 -6.56 -20.62
CA THR A 610 23.92 -6.76 -20.56
C THR A 610 24.34 -8.22 -20.64
N GLY A 611 23.37 -9.16 -20.51
CA GLY A 611 23.62 -10.60 -20.39
C GLY A 611 24.12 -11.05 -19.02
N LYS A 612 24.18 -10.15 -18.03
CA LYS A 612 24.52 -10.43 -16.62
C LYS A 612 23.42 -9.94 -15.71
N ASP A 613 23.20 -10.65 -14.61
CA ASP A 613 22.24 -10.22 -13.61
C ASP A 613 22.59 -8.84 -13.01
N PRO A 614 21.59 -8.00 -12.76
CA PRO A 614 20.15 -8.20 -12.94
C PRO A 614 19.64 -7.85 -14.36
N PHE A 615 20.51 -7.53 -15.32
CA PHE A 615 20.18 -7.13 -16.70
C PHE A 615 20.30 -8.30 -17.68
N LYS A 616 19.95 -9.50 -17.26
CA LYS A 616 19.96 -10.72 -18.07
C LYS A 616 18.53 -11.10 -18.44
N LEU A 617 18.24 -11.11 -19.74
CA LEU A 617 16.94 -11.58 -20.24
C LEU A 617 16.83 -13.11 -20.14
N PRO A 618 15.63 -13.64 -19.83
CA PRO A 618 15.37 -15.08 -19.90
C PRO A 618 15.65 -15.64 -21.30
N ARG A 619 16.10 -16.88 -21.37
CA ARG A 619 16.44 -17.56 -22.64
C ARG A 619 15.30 -17.51 -23.65
N ARG A 620 14.06 -17.69 -23.20
CA ARG A 620 12.85 -17.61 -24.03
C ARG A 620 12.75 -16.28 -24.79
N TRP A 621 13.02 -15.15 -24.11
CA TRP A 621 12.99 -13.81 -24.72
C TRP A 621 14.08 -13.64 -25.79
N LEU A 622 15.27 -14.21 -25.57
CA LEU A 622 16.35 -14.19 -26.57
C LEU A 622 15.97 -15.00 -27.81
N ASP A 623 15.41 -16.18 -27.64
CA ASP A 623 15.03 -17.08 -28.72
C ASP A 623 13.83 -16.56 -29.54
N LYS A 624 12.86 -15.90 -28.88
CA LYS A 624 11.63 -15.37 -29.54
C LYS A 624 11.80 -13.94 -30.09
N LYS A 625 12.96 -13.27 -29.84
CA LYS A 625 13.22 -11.90 -30.37
C LYS A 625 12.85 -11.69 -31.83
N PRO A 626 13.15 -12.62 -32.78
CA PRO A 626 12.82 -12.43 -34.20
C PRO A 626 11.31 -12.38 -34.50
N ALA A 627 10.48 -12.90 -33.59
CA ALA A 627 9.02 -12.91 -33.75
C ALA A 627 8.35 -11.62 -33.19
N LEU A 628 9.07 -10.84 -32.42
CA LEU A 628 8.53 -9.66 -31.77
C LEU A 628 8.52 -8.43 -32.66
N THR A 629 7.52 -7.58 -32.51
CA THR A 629 7.49 -6.21 -33.01
C THR A 629 8.26 -5.32 -32.07
N LEU A 630 9.53 -5.06 -32.37
CA LEU A 630 10.43 -4.38 -31.42
C LEU A 630 9.99 -2.96 -31.02
N SER A 631 9.13 -2.31 -31.82
CA SER A 631 8.54 -1.00 -31.53
C SER A 631 7.26 -1.06 -30.68
N THR A 632 6.79 -2.25 -30.29
CA THR A 632 5.66 -2.37 -29.35
C THR A 632 6.04 -1.75 -28.01
N LYS A 633 5.17 -0.87 -27.50
CA LYS A 633 5.40 -0.15 -26.23
C LYS A 633 5.40 -1.13 -25.08
N LEU A 634 6.43 -1.06 -24.22
CA LEU A 634 6.57 -1.97 -23.07
C LEU A 634 6.09 -1.33 -21.78
N ASN A 635 6.71 -0.21 -21.38
CA ASN A 635 6.25 0.56 -20.23
C ASN A 635 5.91 1.99 -20.65
N PHE A 636 5.04 2.64 -19.88
CA PHE A 636 4.73 4.05 -20.08
C PHE A 636 4.54 4.76 -18.75
N VAL A 637 4.62 6.08 -18.79
CA VAL A 637 4.43 6.94 -17.62
C VAL A 637 3.24 7.86 -17.79
N SER A 638 2.59 8.15 -16.65
CA SER A 638 1.47 9.07 -16.57
C SER A 638 1.56 9.97 -15.34
N THR A 639 0.75 11.03 -15.33
CA THR A 639 0.61 11.95 -14.19
C THR A 639 -0.40 11.45 -13.15
N ASP A 640 -0.92 10.25 -13.30
CA ASP A 640 -1.84 9.67 -12.32
C ASP A 640 -1.24 9.70 -10.91
N ASP A 641 -2.04 10.13 -9.95
CA ASP A 641 -1.66 10.13 -8.54
C ASP A 641 -1.71 8.71 -7.99
N ILE A 642 -0.56 8.15 -7.69
CA ILE A 642 -0.43 6.79 -7.14
C ILE A 642 0.54 6.74 -5.96
N ILE A 643 0.38 5.75 -5.10
CA ILE A 643 1.36 5.35 -4.08
C ILE A 643 1.40 3.82 -3.97
N GLY A 644 2.28 3.28 -3.12
CA GLY A 644 2.33 1.85 -2.81
C GLY A 644 0.94 1.31 -2.44
N GLY A 645 0.58 0.14 -2.95
CA GLY A 645 -0.77 -0.45 -2.92
C GLY A 645 -1.54 -0.28 -4.24
N ASN A 646 -1.15 0.70 -5.09
CA ASN A 646 -1.64 0.77 -6.47
C ASN A 646 -0.99 -0.27 -7.40
N SER A 647 0.00 -0.99 -6.97
CA SER A 647 0.54 -2.14 -7.72
C SER A 647 -0.58 -3.06 -8.17
N GLY A 648 -0.66 -3.35 -9.49
CA GLY A 648 -1.73 -4.14 -10.11
C GLY A 648 -3.03 -3.37 -10.41
N SER A 649 -3.05 -2.05 -10.18
CA SER A 649 -4.20 -1.21 -10.56
C SER A 649 -4.33 -1.12 -12.07
N PRO A 650 -5.54 -1.33 -12.64
CA PRO A 650 -5.78 -1.08 -14.04
C PRO A 650 -5.63 0.40 -14.36
N VAL A 651 -4.98 0.69 -15.49
CA VAL A 651 -5.02 2.00 -16.15
C VAL A 651 -6.01 1.90 -17.30
N VAL A 652 -7.05 2.74 -17.30
CA VAL A 652 -8.06 2.74 -18.33
C VAL A 652 -8.11 4.07 -19.08
N ASN A 653 -8.56 4.02 -20.34
CA ASN A 653 -8.85 5.22 -21.12
C ASN A 653 -10.24 5.80 -20.79
N ALA A 654 -10.63 6.90 -21.45
CA ALA A 654 -11.93 7.56 -21.25
C ALA A 654 -13.14 6.65 -21.59
N GLN A 655 -12.95 5.60 -22.37
CA GLN A 655 -13.96 4.61 -22.70
C GLN A 655 -14.08 3.49 -21.66
N GLY A 656 -13.21 3.48 -20.64
CA GLY A 656 -13.14 2.44 -19.61
C GLY A 656 -12.42 1.17 -20.10
N GLU A 657 -11.66 1.24 -21.20
CA GLU A 657 -10.88 0.12 -21.71
C GLU A 657 -9.48 0.09 -21.07
N LEU A 658 -8.99 -1.09 -20.72
CA LEU A 658 -7.68 -1.30 -20.13
C LEU A 658 -6.57 -0.98 -21.13
N VAL A 659 -5.75 0.03 -20.82
CA VAL A 659 -4.58 0.41 -21.64
C VAL A 659 -3.25 0.10 -20.94
N GLY A 660 -3.27 -0.23 -19.65
CA GLY A 660 -2.05 -0.56 -18.90
C GLY A 660 -2.32 -1.05 -17.50
N LEU A 661 -1.23 -1.34 -16.81
CA LEU A 661 -1.20 -1.91 -15.45
C LEU A 661 -0.14 -1.17 -14.64
N ILE A 662 -0.55 -0.46 -13.59
CA ILE A 662 0.40 0.20 -12.65
C ILE A 662 1.28 -0.87 -11.99
N PHE A 663 2.59 -0.63 -11.97
CA PHE A 663 3.50 -1.49 -11.21
C PHE A 663 4.49 -0.69 -10.34
N ASP A 664 4.77 0.56 -10.68
CA ASP A 664 5.76 1.37 -9.97
C ASP A 664 5.43 2.87 -10.07
N GLY A 665 6.23 3.68 -9.39
CA GLY A 665 6.38 5.11 -9.59
C GLY A 665 7.86 5.46 -9.69
N ASN A 666 8.23 6.55 -10.34
CA ASN A 666 9.63 6.97 -10.31
C ASN A 666 10.01 7.51 -8.92
N ILE A 667 11.33 7.53 -8.59
CA ILE A 667 11.82 7.90 -7.26
C ILE A 667 11.33 9.28 -6.80
N SER A 668 11.14 10.20 -7.75
CA SER A 668 10.63 11.55 -7.50
C SER A 668 9.18 11.55 -7.00
N SER A 669 8.39 10.50 -7.30
CA SER A 669 6.99 10.39 -6.89
C SER A 669 6.81 9.95 -5.42
N LEU A 670 7.82 9.38 -4.77
CA LEU A 670 7.71 8.90 -3.38
C LEU A 670 7.27 10.01 -2.40
N PRO A 671 7.81 11.26 -2.46
CA PRO A 671 7.33 12.36 -1.62
C PRO A 671 5.87 12.76 -1.83
N ASN A 672 5.20 12.30 -2.90
CA ASN A 672 3.77 12.52 -3.13
C ASN A 672 2.89 11.88 -2.03
N ASN A 673 3.47 11.03 -1.20
CA ASN A 673 2.83 10.58 0.03
C ASN A 673 2.43 11.76 0.95
N PHE A 674 3.17 12.88 0.91
CA PHE A 674 3.00 14.04 1.78
C PHE A 674 2.47 15.28 1.04
N VAL A 675 2.95 15.52 -0.18
CA VAL A 675 2.57 16.64 -1.05
C VAL A 675 2.62 16.17 -2.49
N TYR A 676 1.47 16.20 -3.17
CA TYR A 676 1.42 15.84 -4.59
C TYR A 676 2.16 16.87 -5.45
N ARG A 677 2.95 16.36 -6.38
CA ARG A 677 3.66 17.11 -7.43
C ARG A 677 3.61 16.31 -8.72
N GLU A 678 3.67 17.01 -9.87
CA GLU A 678 3.62 16.39 -11.20
C GLU A 678 4.69 16.92 -12.16
N VAL A 679 5.77 17.51 -11.64
CA VAL A 679 6.85 18.09 -12.48
C VAL A 679 7.66 16.97 -13.13
N THR A 680 8.26 16.12 -12.30
CA THR A 680 9.01 14.93 -12.70
C THR A 680 8.40 13.64 -12.17
N GLU A 681 7.46 13.76 -11.26
CA GLU A 681 6.78 12.67 -10.58
C GLU A 681 5.86 11.94 -11.56
N ARG A 682 6.02 10.62 -11.70
CA ARG A 682 5.25 9.78 -12.64
C ARG A 682 4.88 8.44 -12.04
N ALA A 683 3.67 8.00 -12.37
CA ALA A 683 3.27 6.60 -12.30
C ALA A 683 3.88 5.83 -13.46
N VAL A 684 4.30 4.59 -13.23
CA VAL A 684 4.91 3.71 -14.24
C VAL A 684 4.01 2.49 -14.44
N SER A 685 3.72 2.16 -15.70
CA SER A 685 2.77 1.12 -16.08
C SER A 685 3.32 0.19 -17.16
N VAL A 686 2.90 -1.09 -17.12
CA VAL A 686 3.06 -2.01 -18.23
C VAL A 686 1.98 -1.73 -19.27
N ALA A 687 2.34 -1.62 -20.54
CA ALA A 687 1.39 -1.33 -21.62
C ALA A 687 0.57 -2.58 -22.04
N SER A 688 -0.72 -2.40 -22.33
CA SER A 688 -1.62 -3.51 -22.66
C SER A 688 -1.24 -4.24 -23.94
N ASP A 689 -0.70 -3.54 -24.92
CA ASP A 689 -0.21 -4.11 -26.20
C ASP A 689 1.03 -5.00 -26.00
N ALA A 690 1.96 -4.63 -25.11
CA ALA A 690 3.11 -5.48 -24.77
C ALA A 690 2.70 -6.78 -24.08
N MET A 691 1.75 -6.70 -23.14
CA MET A 691 1.24 -7.89 -22.46
C MET A 691 0.63 -8.89 -23.44
N LEU A 692 -0.21 -8.42 -24.37
CA LEU A 692 -0.80 -9.28 -25.42
C LEU A 692 0.25 -9.86 -26.37
N GLU A 693 1.21 -9.06 -26.79
CA GLU A 693 2.28 -9.53 -27.68
C GLU A 693 3.16 -10.58 -27.00
N ALA A 694 3.54 -10.36 -25.73
CA ALA A 694 4.30 -11.31 -24.95
C ALA A 694 3.55 -12.64 -24.79
N LEU A 695 2.27 -12.61 -24.39
CA LEU A 695 1.44 -13.82 -24.27
C LEU A 695 1.40 -14.62 -25.57
N ARG A 696 1.20 -13.96 -26.72
CA ARG A 696 1.07 -14.63 -28.03
C ARG A 696 2.39 -15.14 -28.60
N LYS A 697 3.45 -14.33 -28.50
CA LYS A 697 4.68 -14.56 -29.27
C LYS A 697 5.83 -15.12 -28.43
N VAL A 698 5.84 -14.85 -27.11
CA VAL A 698 6.89 -15.33 -26.22
C VAL A 698 6.44 -16.58 -25.44
N TYR A 699 5.22 -16.56 -24.92
CA TYR A 699 4.72 -17.61 -24.03
C TYR A 699 3.82 -18.63 -24.70
N ASP A 700 3.56 -18.48 -26.01
CA ASP A 700 2.68 -19.35 -26.79
C ASP A 700 1.27 -19.50 -26.17
N ALA A 701 0.81 -18.47 -25.44
CA ALA A 701 -0.45 -18.40 -24.67
C ALA A 701 -1.56 -17.71 -25.48
N SER A 702 -1.71 -18.06 -26.76
CA SER A 702 -2.69 -17.43 -27.67
C SER A 702 -4.14 -17.61 -27.23
N ALA A 703 -4.49 -18.75 -26.60
CA ALA A 703 -5.82 -18.98 -26.05
C ALA A 703 -6.15 -17.96 -24.95
N LEU A 704 -5.22 -17.71 -24.02
CA LEU A 704 -5.36 -16.73 -22.95
C LEU A 704 -5.48 -15.30 -23.50
N ALA A 705 -4.64 -14.95 -24.49
CA ALA A 705 -4.74 -13.65 -25.17
C ALA A 705 -6.07 -13.46 -25.92
N THR A 706 -6.66 -14.53 -26.42
CA THR A 706 -7.98 -14.54 -27.08
C THR A 706 -9.11 -14.31 -26.07
N GLU A 707 -9.03 -14.96 -24.90
CA GLU A 707 -9.97 -14.75 -23.80
C GLU A 707 -9.96 -13.28 -23.32
N LEU A 708 -8.77 -12.69 -23.14
CA LEU A 708 -8.60 -11.28 -22.74
C LEU A 708 -9.24 -10.29 -23.73
N LEU A 709 -9.28 -10.63 -25.02
CA LEU A 709 -9.94 -9.81 -26.04
C LEU A 709 -11.46 -10.07 -26.15
N GLY A 710 -12.02 -10.89 -25.26
CA GLY A 710 -13.46 -11.16 -25.20
C GLY A 710 -13.99 -12.08 -26.29
N ALA A 711 -13.11 -12.77 -27.02
CA ALA A 711 -13.52 -13.80 -27.98
C ALA A 711 -13.72 -15.14 -27.23
N SER A 712 -14.78 -15.89 -27.59
CA SER A 712 -15.01 -17.20 -27.00
C SER A 712 -13.88 -18.15 -27.40
N VAL A 713 -13.21 -18.73 -26.40
CA VAL A 713 -12.26 -19.82 -26.62
C VAL A 713 -13.09 -21.05 -27.00
N VAL A 714 -13.02 -21.45 -28.26
CA VAL A 714 -13.60 -22.75 -28.69
C VAL A 714 -12.69 -23.83 -28.11
N THR A 715 -13.11 -24.44 -27.01
CA THR A 715 -12.45 -25.65 -26.48
C THR A 715 -12.73 -26.79 -27.43
N HIS A 716 -11.70 -27.26 -28.13
CA HIS A 716 -11.72 -28.50 -28.97
C HIS A 716 -11.35 -29.70 -28.09
#